data_f54d6c72c444d4fe92924de477723b48
#
_entry.id   f54d6c72c444d4fe92924de477723b48
#
_cell.length_a   1.000
_cell.length_b   1.000
_cell.length_c   1.000
_cell.angle_alpha   90.00
_cell.angle_beta   90.00
_cell.angle_gamma   90.00
#
_symmetry.space_group_name_H-M   'P 1'
#
loop_
_entity.id
_entity.type
_entity.pdbx_description
1 polymer ?
#
loop_
_entity_poly.entity_id
_entity_poly.type
_entity_poly.pdbx_seq_one_letter_code
_entity_poly.pdbx_strand_id
1 'polypeptide(L)'
;MRENEHKEQFLADLGEVYRIYAESMKEHYRFYEVVQRIESTQDSSDSQLEAMQKILCDLCAQLGIESTREHFVALIERIVNLREDSLLEVLKSLGKSRDEILYARTIMLDFVSTYYAKAHTKVLQHIESKQLLSPFYREIFASVCRVGQCMNTFFALWDRELIYGINERLSEIFSFQEALERLEPTMERDSQDKNVQRTYSLPCMPNTTLTKESEFACVPYIKAFPKEVGAIIETLEQSIKNLEALEDSIFDHKEAYITYLEVLKNAWSCDDSTQLIESWRAVDYAWMGIDTPVQIGHPLEYYEDIYRHAVAPEWDLRICTPNDNKGVYALNVAHNIHNAFDMLAKKLGYNAHSREFVEHSLRQSKVYESIPLFFFGAENNGLFSAQVVPNDEVVSKKEGKKIFAFPLRIIAQARAKPQMRLTYEFFPKAFIARGREILFDNEHLWHSVYDISTNGHEFGHILWIDESSEEVMNASGEFKNIEEFKATSGGIVAYLLGSSPIAKILQDCLDDMYRLDIQQCIMAIQQSDSIHQQIWEAVFDDCIKRAVGLMAWRESLEVRPYYCEGIIHLRGMFESGALSFDESKDFSKLSIHRTHYVELALWYLRTYIDLATHYRDKKDAKLWLERFCINQQSQGVQVLCQQSAKLVEHYFARYVAIGQEIYE
;
A
#
# COMPACT_ATOMS: atom_id res chain seq x y z
N MET A 1 -18.12 -7.79 -35.33
CA MET A 1 -18.86 -6.52 -35.24
C MET A 1 -19.70 -6.49 -33.95
N ARG A 2 -20.71 -7.36 -33.74
CA ARG A 2 -21.55 -7.31 -32.51
C ARG A 2 -20.78 -7.52 -31.21
N GLU A 3 -19.75 -8.36 -31.20
CA GLU A 3 -18.95 -8.62 -30.00
C GLU A 3 -18.11 -7.41 -29.57
N ASN A 4 -17.54 -6.67 -30.52
CA ASN A 4 -16.86 -5.42 -30.24
C ASN A 4 -17.82 -4.32 -29.75
N GLU A 5 -19.01 -4.24 -30.31
CA GLU A 5 -20.04 -3.29 -29.88
C GLU A 5 -20.48 -3.54 -28.44
N HIS A 6 -20.60 -4.82 -27.99
CA HIS A 6 -20.94 -5.16 -26.60
C HIS A 6 -19.80 -4.78 -25.64
N LYS A 7 -18.53 -5.02 -26.02
CA LYS A 7 -17.37 -4.63 -25.20
C LYS A 7 -17.24 -3.10 -25.10
N GLU A 8 -17.45 -2.38 -26.19
CA GLU A 8 -17.45 -0.90 -26.19
C GLU A 8 -18.55 -0.35 -25.28
N GLN A 9 -19.78 -0.90 -25.37
CA GLN A 9 -20.86 -0.49 -24.47
C GLN A 9 -20.54 -0.80 -23.02
N PHE A 10 -19.97 -1.97 -22.72
CA PHE A 10 -19.57 -2.34 -21.36
C PHE A 10 -18.53 -1.39 -20.79
N LEU A 11 -17.53 -0.96 -21.59
CA LEU A 11 -16.53 0.01 -21.16
C LEU A 11 -17.14 1.40 -20.94
N ALA A 12 -18.13 1.81 -21.76
CA ALA A 12 -18.88 3.03 -21.54
C ALA A 12 -19.68 2.98 -20.24
N ASP A 13 -20.33 1.84 -19.94
CA ASP A 13 -21.05 1.62 -18.69
C ASP A 13 -20.10 1.67 -17.49
N LEU A 14 -18.89 1.07 -17.58
CA LEU A 14 -17.85 1.22 -16.54
C LEU A 14 -17.44 2.66 -16.31
N GLY A 15 -17.32 3.47 -17.38
CA GLY A 15 -17.06 4.90 -17.27
C GLY A 15 -18.17 5.64 -16.50
N GLU A 16 -19.43 5.26 -16.72
CA GLU A 16 -20.56 5.81 -15.96
C GLU A 16 -20.57 5.33 -14.50
N VAL A 17 -20.23 4.07 -14.24
CA VAL A 17 -20.05 3.55 -12.87
C VAL A 17 -18.93 4.34 -12.15
N TYR A 18 -17.82 4.58 -12.83
CA TYR A 18 -16.74 5.41 -12.29
C TYR A 18 -17.24 6.83 -11.94
N ARG A 19 -18.04 7.44 -12.81
CA ARG A 19 -18.59 8.78 -12.56
C ARG A 19 -19.50 8.79 -11.32
N ILE A 20 -20.36 7.79 -11.16
CA ILE A 20 -21.22 7.64 -9.98
C ILE A 20 -20.36 7.50 -8.71
N TYR A 21 -19.32 6.68 -8.75
CA TYR A 21 -18.38 6.54 -7.64
C TYR A 21 -17.68 7.86 -7.31
N ALA A 22 -17.14 8.55 -8.31
CA ALA A 22 -16.42 9.81 -8.11
C ALA A 22 -17.33 10.90 -7.49
N GLU A 23 -18.60 10.95 -7.87
CA GLU A 23 -19.59 11.84 -7.26
C GLU A 23 -19.86 11.47 -5.80
N SER A 24 -20.01 10.18 -5.50
CA SER A 24 -20.18 9.68 -4.12
C SER A 24 -18.94 10.04 -3.27
N MET A 25 -17.74 9.86 -3.80
CA MET A 25 -16.50 10.20 -3.08
C MET A 25 -16.35 11.71 -2.82
N LYS A 26 -16.84 12.57 -3.71
CA LYS A 26 -16.87 14.02 -3.45
C LYS A 26 -17.68 14.35 -2.19
N GLU A 27 -18.78 13.64 -1.94
CA GLU A 27 -19.56 13.82 -0.71
C GLU A 27 -18.72 13.46 0.54
N HIS A 28 -17.92 12.39 0.49
CA HIS A 28 -17.05 12.03 1.62
C HIS A 28 -15.96 13.06 1.87
N TYR A 29 -15.35 13.58 0.81
CA TYR A 29 -14.30 14.60 0.91
C TYR A 29 -14.79 15.92 1.52
N ARG A 30 -16.10 16.19 1.52
CA ARG A 30 -16.68 17.38 2.18
C ARG A 30 -16.49 17.41 3.70
N PHE A 31 -16.12 16.30 4.33
CA PHE A 31 -15.70 16.34 5.73
C PHE A 31 -14.57 17.34 5.98
N TYR A 32 -13.65 17.53 5.06
CA TYR A 32 -12.60 18.54 5.19
C TYR A 32 -13.14 19.98 5.13
N GLU A 33 -14.27 20.24 4.45
CA GLU A 33 -14.90 21.56 4.43
C GLU A 33 -15.41 21.95 5.82
N VAL A 34 -15.80 20.98 6.66
CA VAL A 34 -16.21 21.23 8.05
C VAL A 34 -15.11 21.96 8.83
N VAL A 35 -13.86 21.50 8.68
CA VAL A 35 -12.70 22.07 9.41
C VAL A 35 -12.36 23.47 8.92
N GLN A 36 -12.51 23.72 7.62
CA GLN A 36 -12.29 25.04 7.01
C GLN A 36 -13.39 26.05 7.43
N ARG A 37 -14.62 25.56 7.64
CA ARG A 37 -15.77 26.40 8.01
C ARG A 37 -15.71 26.89 9.47
N ILE A 38 -15.15 26.12 10.40
CA ILE A 38 -15.08 26.48 11.82
C ILE A 38 -14.47 27.87 12.05
N GLU A 39 -13.59 28.32 11.15
CA GLU A 39 -12.93 29.63 11.24
C GLU A 39 -13.61 30.72 10.43
N SER A 40 -14.46 30.35 9.46
CA SER A 40 -15.16 31.34 8.65
C SER A 40 -16.44 31.78 9.36
N THR A 41 -16.58 33.08 9.61
CA THR A 41 -17.81 33.71 10.12
C THR A 41 -18.95 33.74 9.07
N GLN A 42 -18.86 32.92 8.01
CA GLN A 42 -19.90 32.85 6.99
C GLN A 42 -21.02 31.91 7.41
N ASP A 43 -22.15 32.51 7.66
CA ASP A 43 -23.45 31.89 7.93
C ASP A 43 -24.02 31.28 6.62
N SER A 44 -23.49 30.16 6.16
CA SER A 44 -24.10 29.40 5.07
C SER A 44 -24.83 28.18 5.66
N SER A 45 -26.14 28.15 5.52
CA SER A 45 -27.03 27.05 5.96
C SER A 45 -26.86 25.82 5.03
N ASP A 46 -25.72 25.14 5.14
CA ASP A 46 -25.49 23.86 4.46
C ASP A 46 -25.80 22.72 5.43
N SER A 47 -27.00 22.16 5.29
CA SER A 47 -27.49 21.07 6.16
C SER A 47 -26.64 19.81 6.11
N GLN A 48 -25.92 19.57 5.02
CA GLN A 48 -25.03 18.41 4.90
C GLN A 48 -23.75 18.62 5.73
N LEU A 49 -23.15 19.82 5.67
CA LEU A 49 -21.99 20.13 6.51
C LEU A 49 -22.35 20.14 8.01
N GLU A 50 -23.55 20.63 8.36
CA GLU A 50 -24.03 20.56 9.74
C GLU A 50 -24.18 19.11 10.22
N ALA A 51 -24.71 18.21 9.37
CA ALA A 51 -24.80 16.79 9.68
C ALA A 51 -23.41 16.15 9.84
N MET A 52 -22.45 16.48 8.99
CA MET A 52 -21.07 16.00 9.08
C MET A 52 -20.37 16.51 10.34
N GLN A 53 -20.54 17.79 10.69
CA GLN A 53 -20.01 18.35 11.92
C GLN A 53 -20.60 17.65 13.15
N LYS A 54 -21.90 17.36 13.13
CA LYS A 54 -22.54 16.61 14.20
C LYS A 54 -21.95 15.21 14.34
N ILE A 55 -21.70 14.49 13.24
CA ILE A 55 -21.03 13.18 13.25
C ILE A 55 -19.67 13.30 13.95
N LEU A 56 -18.85 14.28 13.61
CA LEU A 56 -17.53 14.48 14.22
C LEU A 56 -17.65 14.79 15.72
N CYS A 57 -18.62 15.66 16.14
CA CYS A 57 -18.88 15.94 17.54
C CYS A 57 -19.33 14.69 18.31
N ASP A 58 -20.24 13.90 17.74
CA ASP A 58 -20.74 12.67 18.35
C ASP A 58 -19.60 11.63 18.51
N LEU A 59 -18.69 11.51 17.54
CA LEU A 59 -17.51 10.66 17.63
C LEU A 59 -16.55 11.17 18.72
N CYS A 60 -16.24 12.48 18.76
CA CYS A 60 -15.42 13.04 19.83
C CYS A 60 -15.98 12.71 21.22
N ALA A 61 -17.31 12.85 21.39
CA ALA A 61 -17.98 12.54 22.65
C ALA A 61 -17.85 11.04 23.00
N GLN A 62 -18.01 10.12 22.05
CA GLN A 62 -17.84 8.68 22.24
C GLN A 62 -16.41 8.31 22.63
N LEU A 63 -15.41 8.99 22.03
CA LEU A 63 -13.99 8.77 22.31
C LEU A 63 -13.51 9.51 23.57
N GLY A 64 -14.35 10.33 24.19
CA GLY A 64 -14.01 11.12 25.37
C GLY A 64 -12.89 12.14 25.09
N ILE A 65 -12.94 12.78 23.93
CA ILE A 65 -12.03 13.86 23.52
C ILE A 65 -12.80 15.14 23.21
N GLU A 66 -12.14 16.29 23.29
CA GLU A 66 -12.76 17.58 22.98
C GLU A 66 -13.01 17.74 21.47
N SER A 67 -14.07 18.46 21.11
CA SER A 67 -14.39 18.79 19.71
C SER A 67 -13.56 19.98 19.25
N THR A 68 -12.25 19.76 19.03
CA THR A 68 -11.33 20.75 18.48
C THR A 68 -11.11 20.54 16.98
N ARG A 69 -10.53 21.53 16.32
CA ARG A 69 -10.18 21.45 14.90
C ARG A 69 -9.20 20.32 14.62
N GLU A 70 -8.18 20.20 15.44
CA GLU A 70 -7.12 19.19 15.32
C GLU A 70 -7.69 17.78 15.51
N HIS A 71 -8.57 17.58 16.48
CA HIS A 71 -9.23 16.31 16.70
C HIS A 71 -10.17 15.95 15.53
N PHE A 72 -10.85 16.95 14.95
CA PHE A 72 -11.64 16.73 13.74
C PHE A 72 -10.76 16.32 12.56
N VAL A 73 -9.58 16.94 12.36
CA VAL A 73 -8.65 16.51 11.30
C VAL A 73 -8.26 15.05 11.48
N ALA A 74 -7.91 14.62 12.69
CA ALA A 74 -7.55 13.23 12.98
C ALA A 74 -8.70 12.25 12.68
N LEU A 75 -9.93 12.60 13.08
CA LEU A 75 -11.13 11.81 12.76
C LEU A 75 -11.41 11.76 11.26
N ILE A 76 -11.24 12.88 10.55
CA ILE A 76 -11.46 12.95 9.11
C ILE A 76 -10.42 12.10 8.37
N GLU A 77 -9.15 12.10 8.78
CA GLU A 77 -8.14 11.19 8.21
C GLU A 77 -8.56 9.72 8.37
N ARG A 78 -9.12 9.35 9.53
CA ARG A 78 -9.65 8.00 9.77
C ARG A 78 -10.89 7.69 8.92
N ILE A 79 -11.78 8.66 8.72
CA ILE A 79 -13.03 8.46 7.96
C ILE A 79 -12.75 8.46 6.46
N VAL A 80 -12.01 9.46 5.95
CA VAL A 80 -11.86 9.70 4.51
C VAL A 80 -10.71 8.90 3.91
N ASN A 81 -9.58 8.81 4.63
CA ASN A 81 -8.38 8.12 4.16
C ASN A 81 -8.23 6.71 4.78
N LEU A 82 -9.11 6.34 5.69
CA LEU A 82 -9.11 5.08 6.43
C LEU A 82 -7.82 4.86 7.25
N ARG A 83 -7.08 5.93 7.56
CA ARG A 83 -5.81 5.89 8.30
C ARG A 83 -6.03 6.26 9.75
N GLU A 84 -5.56 5.43 10.66
CA GLU A 84 -5.75 5.65 12.08
C GLU A 84 -4.57 6.35 12.79
N ASP A 85 -3.39 6.41 12.14
CA ASP A 85 -2.16 6.96 12.74
C ASP A 85 -2.38 8.31 13.45
N SER A 86 -3.03 9.24 12.76
CA SER A 86 -3.30 10.59 13.28
C SER A 86 -4.17 10.56 14.53
N LEU A 87 -5.17 9.70 14.56
CA LEU A 87 -6.07 9.55 15.71
C LEU A 87 -5.35 8.89 16.90
N LEU A 88 -4.54 7.86 16.63
CA LEU A 88 -3.76 7.19 17.66
C LEU A 88 -2.78 8.16 18.32
N GLU A 89 -2.10 9.01 17.55
CA GLU A 89 -1.20 10.03 18.11
C GLU A 89 -1.95 11.07 18.97
N VAL A 90 -3.14 11.51 18.55
CA VAL A 90 -4.00 12.37 19.37
C VAL A 90 -4.35 11.68 20.68
N LEU A 91 -4.81 10.44 20.65
CA LEU A 91 -5.19 9.71 21.87
C LEU A 91 -4.00 9.52 22.83
N LYS A 92 -2.81 9.17 22.30
CA LYS A 92 -1.58 9.06 23.08
C LYS A 92 -1.18 10.40 23.71
N SER A 93 -1.23 11.49 22.95
CA SER A 93 -0.88 12.84 23.42
C SER A 93 -1.80 13.34 24.54
N LEU A 94 -3.05 12.90 24.54
CA LEU A 94 -4.03 13.15 25.60
C LEU A 94 -3.86 12.23 26.81
N GLY A 95 -2.87 11.34 26.82
CA GLY A 95 -2.59 10.42 27.91
C GLY A 95 -3.66 9.33 28.08
N LYS A 96 -4.38 8.98 27.01
CA LYS A 96 -5.35 7.89 27.03
C LYS A 96 -4.67 6.56 27.35
N SER A 97 -5.31 5.77 28.19
CA SER A 97 -4.85 4.42 28.49
C SER A 97 -4.93 3.52 27.26
N ARG A 98 -4.21 2.40 27.33
CA ARG A 98 -4.24 1.38 26.27
C ARG A 98 -5.66 0.88 25.99
N ASP A 99 -6.44 0.58 27.02
CA ASP A 99 -7.82 0.12 26.91
C ASP A 99 -8.73 1.17 26.23
N GLU A 100 -8.53 2.46 26.55
CA GLU A 100 -9.27 3.54 25.90
C GLU A 100 -8.87 3.66 24.41
N ILE A 101 -7.60 3.46 24.06
CA ILE A 101 -7.14 3.47 22.66
C ILE A 101 -7.74 2.29 21.91
N LEU A 102 -7.72 1.07 22.47
CA LEU A 102 -8.33 -0.11 21.84
C LEU A 102 -9.84 0.06 21.66
N TYR A 103 -10.51 0.62 22.64
CA TYR A 103 -11.93 0.96 22.54
C TYR A 103 -12.19 1.98 21.43
N ALA A 104 -11.35 3.01 21.31
CA ALA A 104 -11.46 4.00 20.25
C ALA A 104 -11.29 3.38 18.85
N ARG A 105 -10.30 2.49 18.66
CA ARG A 105 -10.11 1.75 17.41
C ARG A 105 -11.36 0.94 17.04
N THR A 106 -11.94 0.22 18.01
CA THR A 106 -13.16 -0.57 17.79
C THR A 106 -14.34 0.31 17.37
N ILE A 107 -14.57 1.44 18.04
CA ILE A 107 -15.64 2.41 17.70
C ILE A 107 -15.43 2.95 16.27
N MET A 108 -14.21 3.30 15.94
CA MET A 108 -13.91 3.87 14.62
C MET A 108 -14.01 2.84 13.51
N LEU A 109 -13.59 1.60 13.73
CA LEU A 109 -13.75 0.52 12.76
C LEU A 109 -15.24 0.23 12.50
N ASP A 110 -16.07 0.14 13.54
CA ASP A 110 -17.53 -0.05 13.40
C ASP A 110 -18.17 1.13 12.64
N PHE A 111 -17.78 2.35 12.98
CA PHE A 111 -18.26 3.53 12.28
C PHE A 111 -17.91 3.51 10.79
N VAL A 112 -16.61 3.36 10.42
CA VAL A 112 -16.19 3.45 9.01
C VAL A 112 -16.73 2.29 8.19
N SER A 113 -16.74 1.06 8.70
CA SER A 113 -17.28 -0.10 7.99
C SER A 113 -18.77 0.05 7.73
N THR A 114 -19.55 0.54 8.69
CA THR A 114 -20.97 0.82 8.52
C THR A 114 -21.22 1.99 7.55
N TYR A 115 -20.43 3.04 7.65
CA TYR A 115 -20.53 4.23 6.81
C TYR A 115 -20.29 3.87 5.32
N TYR A 116 -19.20 3.17 5.02
CA TYR A 116 -18.86 2.79 3.65
C TYR A 116 -19.77 1.69 3.11
N ALA A 117 -20.20 0.71 3.91
CA ALA A 117 -21.19 -0.28 3.47
C ALA A 117 -22.50 0.39 2.98
N LYS A 118 -22.95 1.46 3.67
CA LYS A 118 -24.11 2.25 3.21
C LYS A 118 -23.81 3.02 1.92
N ALA A 119 -22.62 3.59 1.79
CA ALA A 119 -22.21 4.30 0.56
C ALA A 119 -22.15 3.33 -0.64
N HIS A 120 -21.53 2.17 -0.47
CA HIS A 120 -21.45 1.12 -1.49
C HIS A 120 -22.84 0.64 -1.93
N THR A 121 -23.75 0.45 -0.96
CA THR A 121 -25.15 0.07 -1.26
C THR A 121 -25.85 1.13 -2.12
N LYS A 122 -25.64 2.43 -1.86
CA LYS A 122 -26.21 3.51 -2.69
C LYS A 122 -25.66 3.49 -4.11
N VAL A 123 -24.33 3.30 -4.27
CA VAL A 123 -23.71 3.19 -5.59
C VAL A 123 -24.28 1.99 -6.35
N LEU A 124 -24.39 0.81 -5.70
CA LEU A 124 -24.97 -0.38 -6.29
C LEU A 124 -26.43 -0.16 -6.75
N GLN A 125 -27.26 0.45 -5.90
CA GLN A 125 -28.65 0.81 -6.24
C GLN A 125 -28.71 1.74 -7.46
N HIS A 126 -27.78 2.67 -7.59
CA HIS A 126 -27.70 3.57 -8.73
C HIS A 126 -27.36 2.83 -10.03
N ILE A 127 -26.37 1.92 -9.98
CA ILE A 127 -25.99 1.04 -11.09
C ILE A 127 -27.22 0.19 -11.54
N GLU A 128 -27.91 -0.43 -10.58
CA GLU A 128 -29.12 -1.21 -10.84
C GLU A 128 -30.23 -0.37 -11.44
N SER A 129 -30.53 0.81 -10.91
CA SER A 129 -31.61 1.68 -11.39
C SER A 129 -31.38 2.16 -12.82
N LYS A 130 -30.13 2.35 -13.23
CA LYS A 130 -29.74 2.72 -14.58
C LYS A 130 -29.55 1.53 -15.52
N GLN A 131 -29.62 0.30 -14.99
CA GLN A 131 -29.37 -0.94 -15.73
C GLN A 131 -27.98 -0.94 -16.43
N LEU A 132 -26.97 -0.35 -15.79
CA LEU A 132 -25.60 -0.36 -16.30
C LEU A 132 -25.01 -1.76 -16.22
N LEU A 133 -24.12 -2.10 -17.14
CA LEU A 133 -23.46 -3.40 -17.26
C LEU A 133 -24.44 -4.53 -17.61
N SER A 134 -23.90 -5.72 -17.92
CA SER A 134 -24.73 -6.91 -18.14
C SER A 134 -25.31 -7.44 -16.81
N PRO A 135 -26.38 -8.25 -16.83
CA PRO A 135 -26.91 -8.89 -15.63
C PRO A 135 -25.87 -9.70 -14.86
N PHE A 136 -24.93 -10.35 -15.56
CA PHE A 136 -23.84 -11.12 -14.94
C PHE A 136 -22.93 -10.23 -14.11
N TYR A 137 -22.46 -9.12 -14.66
CA TYR A 137 -21.56 -8.19 -13.93
C TYR A 137 -22.29 -7.43 -12.82
N ARG A 138 -23.58 -7.10 -12.97
CA ARG A 138 -24.38 -6.56 -11.85
C ARG A 138 -24.46 -7.55 -10.69
N GLU A 139 -24.65 -8.85 -10.99
CA GLU A 139 -24.67 -9.88 -9.94
C GLU A 139 -23.28 -10.03 -9.27
N ILE A 140 -22.17 -9.92 -10.00
CA ILE A 140 -20.82 -9.86 -9.38
C ILE A 140 -20.73 -8.69 -8.39
N PHE A 141 -21.15 -7.50 -8.77
CA PHE A 141 -21.16 -6.32 -7.91
C PHE A 141 -22.02 -6.53 -6.65
N ALA A 142 -23.22 -7.06 -6.82
CA ALA A 142 -24.12 -7.38 -5.72
C ALA A 142 -23.56 -8.49 -4.82
N SER A 143 -22.93 -9.51 -5.38
CA SER A 143 -22.27 -10.60 -4.66
C SER A 143 -21.12 -10.10 -3.80
N VAL A 144 -20.25 -9.25 -4.37
CA VAL A 144 -19.13 -8.65 -3.60
C VAL A 144 -19.65 -7.84 -2.43
N CYS A 145 -20.72 -7.06 -2.59
CA CYS A 145 -21.31 -6.30 -1.48
C CYS A 145 -21.90 -7.20 -0.39
N ARG A 146 -22.58 -8.29 -0.77
CA ARG A 146 -23.17 -9.24 0.20
C ARG A 146 -22.08 -9.97 1.01
N VAL A 147 -21.08 -10.53 0.33
CA VAL A 147 -19.95 -11.20 0.96
C VAL A 147 -19.16 -10.20 1.81
N GLY A 148 -18.95 -8.98 1.30
CA GLY A 148 -18.22 -7.93 1.99
C GLY A 148 -18.83 -7.53 3.35
N GLN A 149 -20.14 -7.53 3.48
CA GLN A 149 -20.80 -7.29 4.77
C GLN A 149 -20.46 -8.38 5.80
N CYS A 150 -20.40 -9.64 5.36
CA CYS A 150 -19.95 -10.76 6.20
C CYS A 150 -18.47 -10.63 6.56
N MET A 151 -17.62 -10.19 5.60
CA MET A 151 -16.20 -9.92 5.84
C MET A 151 -15.98 -8.79 6.87
N ASN A 152 -16.77 -7.71 6.84
CA ASN A 152 -16.71 -6.67 7.87
C ASN A 152 -16.99 -7.23 9.26
N THR A 153 -18.01 -8.09 9.38
CA THR A 153 -18.37 -8.71 10.66
C THR A 153 -17.28 -9.65 11.17
N PHE A 154 -16.71 -10.44 10.28
CA PHE A 154 -15.59 -11.34 10.60
C PHE A 154 -14.36 -10.53 11.01
N PHE A 155 -13.98 -9.52 10.24
CA PHE A 155 -12.78 -8.71 10.50
C PHE A 155 -12.85 -8.02 11.85
N ALA A 156 -13.97 -7.39 12.19
CA ALA A 156 -14.13 -6.74 13.49
C ALA A 156 -13.96 -7.73 14.66
N LEU A 157 -14.38 -8.97 14.48
CA LEU A 157 -14.19 -10.02 15.50
C LEU A 157 -12.75 -10.56 15.52
N TRP A 158 -12.17 -10.79 14.36
CA TRP A 158 -10.79 -11.23 14.20
C TRP A 158 -9.80 -10.23 14.83
N ASP A 159 -9.96 -8.95 14.53
CA ASP A 159 -9.15 -7.85 15.05
C ASP A 159 -9.24 -7.79 16.59
N ARG A 160 -10.46 -7.84 17.13
CA ARG A 160 -10.69 -7.82 18.57
C ARG A 160 -10.10 -9.06 19.29
N GLU A 161 -10.33 -10.27 18.76
CA GLU A 161 -9.95 -11.50 19.45
C GLU A 161 -8.46 -11.84 19.27
N LEU A 162 -7.90 -11.61 18.09
CA LEU A 162 -6.50 -11.90 17.82
C LEU A 162 -5.61 -10.73 18.21
N ILE A 163 -5.80 -9.57 17.58
CA ILE A 163 -4.88 -8.45 17.74
C ILE A 163 -4.99 -7.85 19.14
N TYR A 164 -6.20 -7.48 19.57
CA TYR A 164 -6.42 -6.87 20.90
C TYR A 164 -6.67 -7.88 22.01
N GLY A 165 -6.91 -9.12 21.66
CA GLY A 165 -7.13 -10.21 22.63
C GLY A 165 -5.87 -11.05 22.86
N ILE A 166 -5.59 -11.95 21.94
CA ILE A 166 -4.52 -12.97 22.10
C ILE A 166 -3.13 -12.32 22.09
N ASN A 167 -2.81 -11.48 21.10
CA ASN A 167 -1.49 -10.89 20.95
C ASN A 167 -1.13 -9.98 22.13
N GLU A 168 -2.08 -9.19 22.62
CA GLU A 168 -1.90 -8.37 23.80
C GLU A 168 -1.56 -9.19 25.04
N ARG A 169 -2.33 -10.26 25.29
CA ARG A 169 -2.07 -11.15 26.43
C ARG A 169 -0.75 -11.90 26.30
N LEU A 170 -0.36 -12.27 25.09
CA LEU A 170 0.96 -12.86 24.85
C LEU A 170 2.08 -11.90 25.25
N SER A 171 1.95 -10.62 24.90
CA SER A 171 2.95 -9.59 25.24
C SER A 171 3.07 -9.33 26.75
N GLU A 172 1.98 -9.54 27.51
CA GLU A 172 1.97 -9.42 28.97
C GLU A 172 2.60 -10.60 29.70
N ILE A 173 2.51 -11.80 29.11
CA ILE A 173 2.91 -13.07 29.76
C ILE A 173 4.32 -13.48 29.36
N PHE A 174 4.70 -13.27 28.11
CA PHE A 174 5.94 -13.73 27.49
C PHE A 174 6.77 -12.56 26.94
N SER A 175 8.08 -12.74 26.88
CA SER A 175 8.89 -11.92 26.00
C SER A 175 8.55 -12.24 24.53
N PHE A 176 8.82 -11.29 23.62
CA PHE A 176 8.53 -11.48 22.20
C PHE A 176 9.17 -12.77 21.64
N GLN A 177 10.42 -13.00 21.96
CA GLN A 177 11.16 -14.20 21.53
C GLN A 177 10.57 -15.48 22.11
N GLU A 178 10.19 -15.50 23.39
CA GLU A 178 9.57 -16.66 24.04
C GLU A 178 8.20 -16.97 23.44
N ALA A 179 7.41 -15.92 23.09
CA ALA A 179 6.13 -16.10 22.40
C ALA A 179 6.33 -16.74 21.02
N LEU A 180 7.29 -16.25 20.22
CA LEU A 180 7.60 -16.84 18.91
C LEU A 180 7.98 -18.33 19.03
N GLU A 181 8.90 -18.70 19.94
CA GLU A 181 9.33 -20.09 20.13
C GLU A 181 8.18 -21.02 20.52
N ARG A 182 7.20 -20.53 21.29
CA ARG A 182 6.02 -21.30 21.67
C ARG A 182 4.99 -21.43 20.56
N LEU A 183 4.87 -20.43 19.71
CA LEU A 183 3.87 -20.38 18.64
C LEU A 183 4.35 -21.05 17.34
N GLU A 184 5.65 -21.08 17.08
CA GLU A 184 6.23 -21.71 15.89
C GLU A 184 5.72 -23.13 15.61
N PRO A 185 5.61 -24.05 16.61
CA PRO A 185 5.08 -25.41 16.38
C PRO A 185 3.61 -25.43 15.94
N THR A 186 2.87 -24.33 16.11
CA THR A 186 1.44 -24.21 15.78
C THR A 186 1.17 -23.55 14.43
N MET A 187 2.21 -23.08 13.76
CA MET A 187 2.07 -22.48 12.43
C MET A 187 1.81 -23.56 11.39
N GLU A 188 1.00 -23.21 10.40
CA GLU A 188 0.79 -24.05 9.23
C GLU A 188 2.12 -24.19 8.47
N ARG A 189 2.39 -25.38 7.98
CA ARG A 189 3.60 -25.68 7.22
C ARG A 189 3.25 -25.86 5.76
N ASP A 190 3.93 -25.10 4.92
CA ASP A 190 3.84 -25.28 3.50
C ASP A 190 4.73 -26.44 3.04
N SER A 191 4.18 -27.35 2.24
CA SER A 191 4.93 -28.46 1.67
C SER A 191 5.81 -28.03 0.48
N GLN A 192 5.48 -26.92 -0.18
CA GLN A 192 6.13 -26.42 -1.38
C GLN A 192 7.04 -25.23 -1.10
N ASP A 193 6.71 -24.42 -0.08
CA ASP A 193 7.51 -23.29 0.37
C ASP A 193 7.71 -23.35 1.89
N LYS A 194 8.89 -23.73 2.31
CA LYS A 194 9.23 -23.88 3.76
C LYS A 194 9.32 -22.54 4.49
N ASN A 195 9.24 -21.43 3.77
CA ASN A 195 9.46 -20.10 4.30
C ASN A 195 8.18 -19.28 4.39
N VAL A 196 7.05 -19.85 4.02
CA VAL A 196 5.76 -19.17 4.19
C VAL A 196 5.59 -18.79 5.66
N GLN A 197 5.62 -17.50 5.91
CA GLN A 197 5.40 -16.89 7.22
C GLN A 197 3.98 -16.30 7.30
N ARG A 198 2.99 -17.03 6.85
CA ARG A 198 1.59 -16.61 6.94
C ARG A 198 0.75 -17.77 7.44
N THR A 199 -0.28 -17.44 8.21
CA THR A 199 -1.20 -18.42 8.76
C THR A 199 -2.65 -18.01 8.51
N TYR A 200 -3.55 -19.00 8.47
CA TYR A 200 -4.99 -18.79 8.31
C TYR A 200 -5.76 -19.37 9.51
N SER A 201 -5.15 -19.20 10.69
CA SER A 201 -5.64 -19.77 11.94
C SER A 201 -5.25 -18.92 13.15
N LEU A 202 -5.88 -19.18 14.29
CA LEU A 202 -5.48 -18.63 15.58
C LEU A 202 -4.59 -19.62 16.36
N PRO A 203 -3.77 -19.15 17.31
CA PRO A 203 -2.96 -20.03 18.17
C PRO A 203 -3.76 -20.72 19.28
N CYS A 204 -4.98 -20.27 19.54
CA CYS A 204 -5.92 -20.86 20.49
C CYS A 204 -7.34 -20.38 20.19
N MET A 205 -8.33 -20.96 20.84
CA MET A 205 -9.71 -20.51 20.74
C MET A 205 -9.86 -19.07 21.27
N PRO A 206 -10.72 -18.22 20.66
CA PRO A 206 -11.09 -16.93 21.20
C PRO A 206 -11.51 -17.03 22.68
N ASN A 207 -11.26 -15.97 23.45
CA ASN A 207 -11.57 -15.90 24.90
C ASN A 207 -10.85 -16.93 25.78
N THR A 208 -9.83 -17.66 25.28
CA THR A 208 -9.02 -18.54 26.12
C THR A 208 -8.25 -17.70 27.14
N THR A 209 -8.31 -18.07 28.42
CA THR A 209 -7.46 -17.46 29.45
C THR A 209 -6.03 -17.96 29.28
N LEU A 210 -5.13 -17.08 28.88
CA LEU A 210 -3.72 -17.40 28.68
C LEU A 210 -2.94 -17.29 29.99
N THR A 211 -2.07 -18.26 30.21
CA THR A 211 -1.09 -18.33 31.33
C THR A 211 0.25 -18.79 30.77
N LYS A 212 1.29 -18.83 31.64
CA LYS A 212 2.60 -19.35 31.24
C LYS A 212 2.58 -20.87 30.90
N GLU A 213 1.59 -21.59 31.38
CA GLU A 213 1.38 -23.01 31.16
C GLU A 213 0.43 -23.29 29.97
N SER A 214 -0.08 -22.26 29.31
CA SER A 214 -1.00 -22.44 28.19
C SER A 214 -0.35 -23.21 27.05
N GLU A 215 -1.10 -24.16 26.50
CA GLU A 215 -0.76 -24.86 25.26
C GLU A 215 -1.39 -24.15 24.07
N PHE A 216 -0.67 -24.10 22.97
CA PHE A 216 -1.11 -23.50 21.73
C PHE A 216 -1.35 -24.56 20.67
N ALA A 217 -2.25 -24.27 19.73
CA ALA A 217 -2.58 -25.16 18.62
C ALA A 217 -2.96 -24.32 17.38
N CYS A 218 -2.87 -24.92 16.20
CA CYS A 218 -3.44 -24.32 15.00
C CYS A 218 -4.97 -24.46 15.03
N VAL A 219 -5.71 -23.34 15.16
CA VAL A 219 -7.18 -23.30 15.19
C VAL A 219 -7.68 -22.59 13.92
N PRO A 220 -8.10 -23.31 12.88
CA PRO A 220 -8.63 -22.72 11.65
C PRO A 220 -9.78 -21.74 11.92
N TYR A 221 -9.94 -20.72 11.07
CA TYR A 221 -10.95 -19.68 11.26
C TYR A 221 -12.37 -20.23 11.36
N ILE A 222 -12.72 -21.30 10.62
CA ILE A 222 -14.04 -21.95 10.73
C ILE A 222 -14.31 -22.53 12.14
N LYS A 223 -13.26 -22.96 12.86
CA LYS A 223 -13.39 -23.45 14.24
C LYS A 223 -13.37 -22.29 15.25
N ALA A 224 -12.55 -21.28 15.00
CA ALA A 224 -12.45 -20.10 15.88
C ALA A 224 -13.71 -19.22 15.84
N PHE A 225 -14.29 -19.04 14.64
CA PHE A 225 -15.39 -18.13 14.36
C PHE A 225 -16.49 -18.80 13.52
N PRO A 226 -17.10 -19.91 14.01
CA PRO A 226 -17.97 -20.75 13.19
C PRO A 226 -19.21 -20.04 12.65
N LYS A 227 -19.74 -19.06 13.36
CA LYS A 227 -20.92 -18.31 12.95
C LYS A 227 -20.58 -17.32 11.83
N GLU A 228 -19.52 -16.55 11.99
CA GLU A 228 -19.12 -15.50 11.06
C GLU A 228 -18.59 -16.12 9.75
N VAL A 229 -17.74 -17.14 9.86
CA VAL A 229 -17.23 -17.89 8.70
C VAL A 229 -18.36 -18.65 8.02
N GLY A 230 -19.30 -19.24 8.78
CA GLY A 230 -20.50 -19.86 8.23
C GLY A 230 -21.34 -18.90 7.38
N ALA A 231 -21.51 -17.66 7.82
CA ALA A 231 -22.21 -16.62 7.05
C ALA A 231 -21.48 -16.26 5.75
N ILE A 232 -20.14 -16.21 5.75
CA ILE A 232 -19.34 -16.01 4.53
C ILE A 232 -19.59 -17.16 3.56
N ILE A 233 -19.49 -18.40 4.03
CA ILE A 233 -19.70 -19.62 3.21
C ILE A 233 -21.09 -19.64 2.58
N GLU A 234 -22.15 -19.42 3.37
CA GLU A 234 -23.53 -19.39 2.90
C GLU A 234 -23.76 -18.30 1.83
N THR A 235 -23.15 -17.13 2.03
CA THR A 235 -23.27 -16.00 1.10
C THR A 235 -22.50 -16.26 -0.20
N LEU A 236 -21.31 -16.89 -0.13
CA LEU A 236 -20.57 -17.34 -1.31
C LEU A 236 -21.37 -18.38 -2.10
N GLU A 237 -21.97 -19.36 -1.42
CA GLU A 237 -22.81 -20.39 -2.06
C GLU A 237 -24.02 -19.80 -2.77
N GLN A 238 -24.68 -18.79 -2.16
CA GLN A 238 -25.78 -18.10 -2.81
C GLN A 238 -25.31 -17.30 -4.04
N SER A 239 -24.13 -16.67 -3.95
CA SER A 239 -23.55 -15.89 -5.06
C SER A 239 -23.20 -16.80 -6.25
N ILE A 240 -22.62 -17.97 -6.00
CA ILE A 240 -22.33 -18.97 -7.01
C ILE A 240 -23.63 -19.39 -7.73
N LYS A 241 -24.67 -19.77 -6.99
CA LYS A 241 -25.98 -20.17 -7.57
C LYS A 241 -26.61 -19.07 -8.44
N ASN A 242 -26.46 -17.81 -8.02
CA ASN A 242 -26.99 -16.69 -8.79
C ASN A 242 -26.22 -16.51 -10.11
N LEU A 243 -24.88 -16.61 -10.07
CA LEU A 243 -24.01 -16.47 -11.24
C LEU A 243 -24.18 -17.65 -12.23
N GLU A 244 -24.37 -18.89 -11.74
CA GLU A 244 -24.64 -20.05 -12.56
C GLU A 244 -25.88 -19.86 -13.46
N ALA A 245 -26.90 -19.13 -12.98
CA ALA A 245 -28.11 -18.82 -13.70
C ALA A 245 -27.97 -17.73 -14.79
N LEU A 246 -26.82 -17.09 -14.89
CA LEU A 246 -26.52 -15.97 -15.78
C LEU A 246 -25.43 -16.33 -16.78
N GLU A 247 -25.35 -15.58 -17.89
CA GLU A 247 -24.30 -15.78 -18.90
C GLU A 247 -23.40 -14.52 -19.00
N ASP A 248 -22.08 -14.73 -19.08
CA ASP A 248 -21.13 -13.68 -19.44
C ASP A 248 -20.97 -13.65 -20.97
N SER A 249 -21.78 -12.84 -21.63
CA SER A 249 -21.72 -12.63 -23.08
C SER A 249 -20.67 -11.58 -23.50
N ILE A 250 -19.91 -11.00 -22.55
CA ILE A 250 -18.98 -9.89 -22.81
C ILE A 250 -17.54 -10.40 -22.91
N PHE A 251 -17.08 -11.14 -21.90
CA PHE A 251 -15.68 -11.61 -21.81
C PHE A 251 -15.54 -13.12 -21.79
N ASP A 252 -16.64 -13.87 -21.67
CA ASP A 252 -16.65 -15.33 -21.55
C ASP A 252 -15.86 -15.84 -20.32
N HIS A 253 -15.98 -15.12 -19.21
CA HIS A 253 -15.25 -15.41 -17.96
C HIS A 253 -16.14 -15.98 -16.84
N LYS A 254 -17.38 -16.40 -17.15
CA LYS A 254 -18.30 -16.97 -16.17
C LYS A 254 -17.65 -18.08 -15.32
N GLU A 255 -17.04 -19.05 -15.98
CA GLU A 255 -16.42 -20.20 -15.31
C GLU A 255 -15.25 -19.76 -14.40
N ALA A 256 -14.47 -18.77 -14.80
CA ALA A 256 -13.37 -18.26 -14.00
C ALA A 256 -13.87 -17.64 -12.68
N TYR A 257 -14.92 -16.82 -12.75
CA TYR A 257 -15.52 -16.24 -11.54
C TYR A 257 -16.16 -17.29 -10.64
N ILE A 258 -16.89 -18.25 -11.20
CA ILE A 258 -17.54 -19.34 -10.43
C ILE A 258 -16.46 -20.19 -9.75
N THR A 259 -15.46 -20.64 -10.49
CA THR A 259 -14.34 -21.43 -9.96
C THR A 259 -13.65 -20.69 -8.80
N TYR A 260 -13.37 -19.40 -8.97
CA TYR A 260 -12.76 -18.58 -7.90
C TYR A 260 -13.61 -18.57 -6.62
N LEU A 261 -14.93 -18.31 -6.75
CA LEU A 261 -15.82 -18.28 -5.59
C LEU A 261 -16.00 -19.65 -4.93
N GLU A 262 -16.00 -20.74 -5.72
CA GLU A 262 -16.05 -22.11 -5.19
C GLU A 262 -14.79 -22.46 -4.41
N VAL A 263 -13.62 -22.17 -4.95
CA VAL A 263 -12.34 -22.44 -4.30
C VAL A 263 -12.20 -21.57 -3.04
N LEU A 264 -12.62 -20.30 -3.09
CA LEU A 264 -12.66 -19.42 -1.93
C LEU A 264 -13.58 -19.96 -0.83
N LYS A 265 -14.80 -20.41 -1.18
CA LYS A 265 -15.72 -21.08 -0.25
C LYS A 265 -15.07 -22.30 0.41
N ASN A 266 -14.38 -23.11 -0.39
CA ASN A 266 -13.70 -24.30 0.12
C ASN A 266 -12.57 -23.96 1.08
N ALA A 267 -11.79 -22.92 0.81
CA ALA A 267 -10.73 -22.44 1.69
C ALA A 267 -11.29 -21.94 3.03
N TRP A 268 -12.37 -21.16 3.03
CA TRP A 268 -13.07 -20.76 4.24
C TRP A 268 -13.66 -21.94 5.03
N SER A 269 -14.05 -23.01 4.34
CA SER A 269 -14.60 -24.23 4.97
C SER A 269 -13.52 -25.19 5.49
N CYS A 270 -12.25 -24.94 5.21
CA CYS A 270 -11.15 -25.83 5.58
C CYS A 270 -10.96 -25.85 7.10
N ASP A 271 -11.15 -27.01 7.72
CA ASP A 271 -10.99 -27.24 9.15
C ASP A 271 -9.76 -28.10 9.49
N ASP A 272 -9.05 -28.56 8.48
CA ASP A 272 -7.80 -29.32 8.60
C ASP A 272 -6.58 -28.40 8.49
N SER A 273 -5.89 -28.21 9.59
CA SER A 273 -4.69 -27.36 9.68
C SER A 273 -3.58 -27.74 8.70
N THR A 274 -3.53 -28.99 8.26
CA THR A 274 -2.52 -29.47 7.30
C THR A 274 -2.84 -29.10 5.86
N GLN A 275 -4.06 -28.68 5.58
CA GLN A 275 -4.55 -28.34 4.23
C GLN A 275 -4.79 -26.83 4.04
N LEU A 276 -4.65 -26.02 5.10
CA LEU A 276 -4.98 -24.59 5.05
C LEU A 276 -4.17 -23.85 3.97
N ILE A 277 -2.85 -23.97 3.98
CA ILE A 277 -1.98 -23.28 3.00
C ILE A 277 -2.34 -23.67 1.56
N GLU A 278 -2.49 -24.98 1.29
CA GLU A 278 -2.84 -25.47 -0.05
C GLU A 278 -4.24 -25.00 -0.47
N SER A 279 -5.19 -24.92 0.45
CA SER A 279 -6.54 -24.44 0.18
C SER A 279 -6.53 -22.95 -0.22
N TRP A 280 -5.76 -22.11 0.47
CA TRP A 280 -5.62 -20.70 0.15
C TRP A 280 -4.75 -20.45 -1.08
N ARG A 281 -3.73 -21.26 -1.31
CA ARG A 281 -2.95 -21.25 -2.57
C ARG A 281 -3.85 -21.54 -3.78
N ALA A 282 -4.79 -22.46 -3.65
CA ALA A 282 -5.75 -22.74 -4.72
C ALA A 282 -6.64 -21.52 -5.02
N VAL A 283 -6.96 -20.69 -4.03
CA VAL A 283 -7.66 -19.41 -4.23
C VAL A 283 -6.82 -18.47 -5.08
N ASP A 284 -5.54 -18.33 -4.79
CA ASP A 284 -4.60 -17.50 -5.56
C ASP A 284 -4.56 -17.94 -7.04
N TYR A 285 -4.42 -19.24 -7.29
CA TYR A 285 -4.45 -19.77 -8.66
C TYR A 285 -5.75 -19.46 -9.41
N ALA A 286 -6.90 -19.67 -8.77
CA ALA A 286 -8.18 -19.39 -9.39
C ALA A 286 -8.38 -17.90 -9.65
N TRP A 287 -7.96 -17.06 -8.70
CA TRP A 287 -8.02 -15.60 -8.81
C TRP A 287 -7.18 -15.05 -9.95
N MET A 288 -5.98 -15.60 -10.19
CA MET A 288 -5.12 -15.21 -11.32
C MET A 288 -5.81 -15.43 -12.67
N GLY A 289 -6.73 -16.39 -12.76
CA GLY A 289 -7.53 -16.67 -13.97
C GLY A 289 -8.58 -15.60 -14.32
N ILE A 290 -8.91 -14.67 -13.41
CA ILE A 290 -9.85 -13.58 -13.68
C ILE A 290 -9.11 -12.44 -14.40
N ASP A 291 -9.35 -12.27 -15.71
CA ASP A 291 -8.66 -11.28 -16.55
C ASP A 291 -9.66 -10.40 -17.29
N THR A 292 -10.43 -9.61 -16.56
CA THR A 292 -11.43 -8.67 -17.08
C THR A 292 -11.22 -7.27 -16.48
N PRO A 293 -11.83 -6.22 -17.04
CA PRO A 293 -11.79 -4.88 -16.45
C PRO A 293 -12.47 -4.77 -15.07
N VAL A 294 -13.17 -5.81 -14.62
CA VAL A 294 -13.74 -5.93 -13.29
C VAL A 294 -12.97 -6.99 -12.53
N GLN A 295 -12.30 -6.59 -11.47
CA GLN A 295 -11.48 -7.46 -10.64
C GLN A 295 -12.09 -7.54 -9.25
N ILE A 296 -12.34 -8.75 -8.74
CA ILE A 296 -12.54 -8.96 -7.31
C ILE A 296 -11.15 -8.93 -6.69
N GLY A 297 -10.95 -8.18 -5.61
CA GLY A 297 -9.66 -8.13 -4.94
C GLY A 297 -9.28 -9.46 -4.31
N HIS A 298 -7.99 -9.66 -4.12
CA HIS A 298 -7.47 -10.83 -3.45
C HIS A 298 -7.84 -10.78 -1.96
N PRO A 299 -8.52 -11.79 -1.39
CA PRO A 299 -8.85 -11.79 0.02
C PRO A 299 -7.61 -12.17 0.86
N LEU A 300 -7.56 -11.70 2.12
CA LEU A 300 -6.56 -12.12 3.11
C LEU A 300 -5.12 -11.67 2.81
N GLU A 301 -4.92 -10.35 2.70
CA GLU A 301 -3.58 -9.78 2.46
C GLU A 301 -3.05 -8.91 3.62
N TYR A 302 -3.87 -8.63 4.62
CA TYR A 302 -3.52 -7.73 5.72
C TYR A 302 -2.81 -8.48 6.85
N TYR A 303 -1.65 -7.98 7.30
CA TYR A 303 -0.74 -8.64 8.26
C TYR A 303 -0.47 -7.76 9.49
N GLU A 304 -1.38 -7.67 10.43
CA GLU A 304 -1.16 -6.97 11.71
C GLU A 304 -0.65 -7.91 12.82
N ASP A 305 -0.82 -9.21 12.66
CA ASP A 305 -0.34 -10.21 13.63
C ASP A 305 1.16 -10.37 13.57
N ILE A 306 1.86 -9.78 14.55
CA ILE A 306 3.33 -9.80 14.66
C ILE A 306 3.94 -11.14 15.07
N TYR A 307 3.13 -12.08 15.54
CA TYR A 307 3.61 -13.36 16.05
C TYR A 307 3.55 -14.51 15.03
N ARG A 308 2.43 -14.65 14.36
CA ARG A 308 2.18 -15.76 13.43
C ARG A 308 1.86 -15.31 12.01
N HIS A 309 1.82 -14.01 11.78
CA HIS A 309 1.40 -13.43 10.49
C HIS A 309 0.05 -14.00 10.03
N ALA A 310 -0.91 -14.11 10.97
CA ALA A 310 -2.26 -14.50 10.64
C ALA A 310 -2.89 -13.48 9.72
N VAL A 311 -3.43 -13.95 8.60
CA VAL A 311 -3.93 -13.11 7.51
C VAL A 311 -5.36 -12.68 7.79
N ALA A 312 -5.62 -11.38 7.74
CA ALA A 312 -6.96 -10.81 7.88
C ALA A 312 -7.66 -10.66 6.52
N PRO A 313 -9.00 -10.74 6.48
CA PRO A 313 -9.76 -10.63 5.24
C PRO A 313 -9.77 -9.20 4.71
N GLU A 314 -9.11 -8.98 3.58
CA GLU A 314 -9.40 -7.89 2.66
C GLU A 314 -10.44 -8.37 1.65
N TRP A 315 -11.33 -7.52 1.24
CA TRP A 315 -12.33 -7.86 0.23
C TRP A 315 -12.80 -6.62 -0.50
N ASP A 316 -12.55 -6.55 -1.79
CA ASP A 316 -12.93 -5.39 -2.59
C ASP A 316 -13.45 -5.77 -3.99
N LEU A 317 -13.98 -4.79 -4.70
CA LEU A 317 -14.24 -4.83 -6.13
C LEU A 317 -13.51 -3.67 -6.78
N ARG A 318 -12.64 -3.98 -7.72
CA ARG A 318 -11.87 -3.02 -8.51
C ARG A 318 -12.41 -2.94 -9.93
N ILE A 319 -12.56 -1.73 -10.43
CA ILE A 319 -12.87 -1.52 -11.84
C ILE A 319 -11.71 -0.78 -12.51
N CYS A 320 -11.34 -1.21 -13.72
CA CYS A 320 -10.36 -0.48 -14.52
C CYS A 320 -10.91 0.90 -14.87
N THR A 321 -10.06 1.91 -14.75
CA THR A 321 -10.42 3.27 -15.12
C THR A 321 -10.49 3.42 -16.64
N PRO A 322 -11.39 4.26 -17.19
CA PRO A 322 -11.38 4.59 -18.61
C PRO A 322 -10.02 5.15 -19.01
N ASN A 323 -9.45 4.61 -20.07
CA ASN A 323 -8.07 4.90 -20.54
C ASN A 323 -7.91 6.29 -21.20
N ASP A 324 -8.69 7.29 -20.84
CA ASP A 324 -8.65 8.63 -21.46
C ASP A 324 -7.36 9.41 -21.16
N ASN A 325 -6.56 8.96 -20.18
CA ASN A 325 -5.37 9.65 -19.71
C ASN A 325 -4.08 8.83 -19.76
N LYS A 326 -3.95 7.84 -20.67
CA LYS A 326 -2.61 7.28 -20.93
C LYS A 326 -1.73 8.43 -21.35
N GLY A 327 -0.86 8.82 -20.40
CA GLY A 327 -0.08 10.04 -20.49
C GLY A 327 0.59 10.18 -21.87
N VAL A 328 0.54 11.35 -22.43
CA VAL A 328 1.23 11.74 -23.69
C VAL A 328 2.71 11.30 -23.65
N TYR A 329 3.22 10.98 -22.49
CA TYR A 329 4.60 10.62 -22.19
C TYR A 329 4.74 9.18 -21.67
N ALA A 330 3.98 8.23 -22.25
CA ALA A 330 4.09 6.81 -21.86
C ALA A 330 5.55 6.37 -21.79
N LEU A 331 6.12 6.41 -20.58
CA LEU A 331 7.54 6.11 -20.33
C LEU A 331 7.87 4.61 -20.48
N ASN A 332 6.87 3.81 -20.84
CA ASN A 332 6.96 2.36 -20.96
C ASN A 332 7.74 1.74 -19.79
N VAL A 333 7.26 1.97 -18.57
CA VAL A 333 7.94 1.56 -17.33
C VAL A 333 8.29 0.08 -17.33
N ALA A 334 7.38 -0.79 -17.76
CA ALA A 334 7.64 -2.21 -17.85
C ALA A 334 8.85 -2.53 -18.77
N HIS A 335 8.93 -1.86 -19.93
CA HIS A 335 10.06 -2.01 -20.84
C HIS A 335 11.38 -1.51 -20.22
N ASN A 336 11.35 -0.36 -19.55
CA ASN A 336 12.52 0.18 -18.87
C ASN A 336 13.02 -0.74 -17.77
N ILE A 337 12.09 -1.32 -16.98
CA ILE A 337 12.39 -2.31 -15.93
C ILE A 337 13.08 -3.54 -16.52
N HIS A 338 12.51 -4.11 -17.58
CA HIS A 338 13.11 -5.27 -18.26
C HIS A 338 14.53 -4.98 -18.77
N ASN A 339 14.71 -3.85 -19.45
CA ASN A 339 16.01 -3.47 -20.02
C ASN A 339 17.05 -3.18 -18.95
N ALA A 340 16.67 -2.45 -17.89
CA ALA A 340 17.57 -2.15 -16.80
C ALA A 340 17.99 -3.43 -16.06
N PHE A 341 17.04 -4.33 -15.79
CA PHE A 341 17.34 -5.62 -15.19
C PHE A 341 18.28 -6.44 -16.07
N ASP A 342 17.99 -6.57 -17.37
CA ASP A 342 18.86 -7.31 -18.32
C ASP A 342 20.29 -6.77 -18.34
N MET A 343 20.46 -5.45 -18.44
CA MET A 343 21.79 -4.81 -18.42
C MET A 343 22.53 -5.06 -17.11
N LEU A 344 21.87 -4.89 -15.98
CA LEU A 344 22.48 -5.06 -14.67
C LEU A 344 22.74 -6.52 -14.34
N ALA A 345 21.85 -7.43 -14.68
CA ALA A 345 22.02 -8.87 -14.50
C ALA A 345 23.22 -9.42 -15.28
N LYS A 346 23.41 -8.94 -16.53
CA LYS A 346 24.60 -9.27 -17.33
C LYS A 346 25.88 -8.73 -16.69
N LYS A 347 25.87 -7.45 -16.30
CA LYS A 347 27.02 -6.79 -15.65
C LYS A 347 27.43 -7.51 -14.37
N LEU A 348 26.47 -7.90 -13.54
CA LEU A 348 26.71 -8.52 -12.24
C LEU A 348 26.98 -10.03 -12.33
N GLY A 349 26.83 -10.65 -13.51
CA GLY A 349 26.93 -12.08 -13.65
C GLY A 349 25.86 -12.83 -12.86
N TYR A 350 24.62 -12.33 -12.91
CA TYR A 350 23.50 -12.93 -12.21
C TYR A 350 23.24 -14.35 -12.73
N ASN A 351 22.94 -15.27 -11.84
CA ASN A 351 22.74 -16.68 -12.17
C ASN A 351 21.66 -16.85 -13.24
N ALA A 352 21.91 -17.69 -14.24
CA ALA A 352 20.99 -17.87 -15.38
C ALA A 352 19.60 -18.36 -14.96
N HIS A 353 19.51 -19.28 -13.99
CA HIS A 353 18.23 -19.77 -13.46
C HIS A 353 17.45 -18.65 -12.74
N SER A 354 18.09 -17.95 -11.82
CA SER A 354 17.46 -16.83 -11.12
C SER A 354 17.06 -15.69 -12.06
N ARG A 355 17.87 -15.44 -13.11
CA ARG A 355 17.55 -14.46 -14.15
C ARG A 355 16.31 -14.86 -14.93
N GLU A 356 16.23 -16.13 -15.38
CA GLU A 356 15.07 -16.65 -16.11
C GLU A 356 13.79 -16.56 -15.26
N PHE A 357 13.91 -16.84 -13.96
CA PHE A 357 12.83 -16.70 -13.01
C PHE A 357 12.27 -15.27 -12.96
N VAL A 358 13.12 -14.26 -12.74
CA VAL A 358 12.72 -12.85 -12.70
C VAL A 358 12.14 -12.41 -14.05
N GLU A 359 12.77 -12.75 -15.16
CA GLU A 359 12.28 -12.43 -16.50
C GLU A 359 10.92 -13.06 -16.79
N HIS A 360 10.68 -14.29 -16.32
CA HIS A 360 9.39 -14.95 -16.44
C HIS A 360 8.33 -14.20 -15.64
N SER A 361 8.60 -13.91 -14.37
CA SER A 361 7.67 -13.17 -13.48
C SER A 361 7.31 -11.80 -14.05
N LEU A 362 8.30 -11.06 -14.57
CA LEU A 362 8.06 -9.77 -15.23
C LEU A 362 7.16 -9.89 -16.46
N ARG A 363 7.37 -10.91 -17.31
CA ARG A 363 6.55 -11.12 -18.53
C ARG A 363 5.12 -11.50 -18.22
N GLN A 364 4.88 -12.23 -17.13
CA GLN A 364 3.54 -12.66 -16.73
C GLN A 364 2.81 -11.59 -15.91
N SER A 365 3.51 -10.57 -15.39
CA SER A 365 2.88 -9.53 -14.58
C SER A 365 2.02 -8.59 -15.43
N LYS A 366 0.83 -8.27 -14.91
CA LYS A 366 -0.15 -7.39 -15.55
C LYS A 366 -0.42 -6.19 -14.67
N VAL A 367 -0.49 -4.99 -15.29
CA VAL A 367 -0.82 -3.74 -14.60
C VAL A 367 -2.26 -3.37 -14.88
N TYR A 368 -3.01 -3.12 -13.81
CA TYR A 368 -4.40 -2.64 -13.83
C TYR A 368 -4.45 -1.25 -13.20
N GLU A 369 -4.63 -0.23 -14.02
CA GLU A 369 -4.98 1.09 -13.55
C GLU A 369 -6.47 1.08 -13.20
N SER A 370 -6.79 1.24 -11.91
CA SER A 370 -8.11 0.93 -11.39
C SER A 370 -8.50 1.81 -10.20
N ILE A 371 -9.72 1.64 -9.75
CA ILE A 371 -10.21 2.16 -8.47
C ILE A 371 -10.80 1.02 -7.63
N PRO A 372 -10.63 1.02 -6.31
CA PRO A 372 -11.40 0.17 -5.41
C PRO A 372 -12.81 0.74 -5.26
N LEU A 373 -13.73 0.22 -6.08
CA LEU A 373 -15.12 0.71 -6.12
C LEU A 373 -15.88 0.38 -4.84
N PHE A 374 -15.76 -0.86 -4.38
CA PHE A 374 -16.28 -1.36 -3.11
C PHE A 374 -15.17 -2.02 -2.32
N PHE A 375 -15.14 -1.82 -1.01
CA PHE A 375 -14.12 -2.39 -0.14
C PHE A 375 -14.68 -2.70 1.24
N PHE A 376 -14.17 -3.75 1.87
CA PHE A 376 -14.69 -4.34 3.10
C PHE A 376 -13.57 -5.02 3.89
N GLY A 377 -13.87 -5.48 5.11
CA GLY A 377 -12.92 -6.18 5.96
C GLY A 377 -11.74 -5.30 6.35
N ALA A 378 -10.54 -5.82 6.25
CA ALA A 378 -9.30 -5.13 6.62
C ALA A 378 -9.02 -3.89 5.75
N GLU A 379 -9.59 -3.78 4.56
CA GLU A 379 -9.54 -2.57 3.72
C GLU A 379 -10.11 -1.33 4.42
N ASN A 380 -10.95 -1.50 5.44
CA ASN A 380 -11.42 -0.40 6.28
C ASN A 380 -10.33 0.18 7.21
N ASN A 381 -9.15 -0.45 7.31
CA ASN A 381 -8.00 0.04 8.08
C ASN A 381 -6.91 0.67 7.21
N GLY A 382 -7.14 0.81 5.93
CA GLY A 382 -6.27 1.51 5.00
C GLY A 382 -6.42 0.97 3.58
N LEU A 383 -6.36 1.86 2.62
CA LEU A 383 -6.34 1.49 1.20
C LEU A 383 -4.97 1.85 0.62
N PHE A 384 -4.37 0.94 -0.09
CA PHE A 384 -3.07 1.14 -0.71
C PHE A 384 -3.09 2.18 -1.84
N SER A 385 -1.92 2.73 -2.17
CA SER A 385 -1.72 3.59 -3.35
C SER A 385 -1.50 2.76 -4.62
N ALA A 386 -0.94 1.58 -4.46
CA ALA A 386 -0.80 0.50 -5.42
C ALA A 386 -0.62 -0.81 -4.65
N GLN A 387 -0.72 -1.93 -5.33
CA GLN A 387 -0.56 -3.26 -4.72
C GLN A 387 -0.09 -4.27 -5.77
N VAL A 388 0.87 -5.11 -5.42
CA VAL A 388 1.34 -6.24 -6.24
C VAL A 388 0.98 -7.56 -5.57
N VAL A 389 0.19 -8.37 -6.21
CA VAL A 389 -0.38 -9.61 -5.65
C VAL A 389 -0.43 -10.74 -6.70
N PRO A 390 -0.44 -12.02 -6.32
CA PRO A 390 -0.49 -12.56 -4.96
C PRO A 390 0.86 -12.56 -4.25
N ASN A 391 0.85 -12.72 -2.93
CA ASN A 391 2.06 -12.88 -2.11
C ASN A 391 2.56 -14.33 -2.06
N ASP A 392 1.79 -15.32 -2.53
CA ASP A 392 2.26 -16.69 -2.68
C ASP A 392 3.29 -16.80 -3.82
N GLU A 393 4.56 -17.04 -3.46
CA GLU A 393 5.64 -17.10 -4.44
C GLU A 393 5.54 -18.33 -5.36
N VAL A 394 4.89 -19.42 -4.93
CA VAL A 394 4.65 -20.60 -5.78
C VAL A 394 3.68 -20.26 -6.90
N VAL A 395 2.61 -19.52 -6.58
CA VAL A 395 1.64 -19.01 -7.57
C VAL A 395 2.28 -17.96 -8.45
N SER A 396 2.94 -16.97 -7.85
CA SER A 396 3.59 -15.86 -8.56
C SER A 396 4.62 -16.36 -9.58
N LYS A 397 5.35 -17.41 -9.24
CA LYS A 397 6.32 -18.05 -10.14
C LYS A 397 5.66 -18.62 -11.38
N LYS A 398 4.48 -19.20 -11.27
CA LYS A 398 3.82 -19.90 -12.35
C LYS A 398 2.91 -18.98 -13.17
N GLU A 399 2.14 -18.13 -12.50
CA GLU A 399 1.07 -17.33 -13.09
C GLU A 399 1.44 -15.84 -13.21
N GLY A 400 2.57 -15.40 -12.63
CA GLY A 400 2.96 -14.00 -12.56
C GLY A 400 2.24 -13.26 -11.44
N LYS A 401 2.20 -11.91 -11.55
CA LYS A 401 1.58 -11.03 -10.56
C LYS A 401 0.60 -10.07 -11.24
N LYS A 402 -0.39 -9.61 -10.49
CA LYS A 402 -1.25 -8.49 -10.85
C LYS A 402 -0.81 -7.26 -10.06
N ILE A 403 -0.54 -6.18 -10.75
CA ILE A 403 -0.19 -4.88 -10.17
C ILE A 403 -1.41 -3.99 -10.32
N PHE A 404 -1.96 -3.54 -9.20
CA PHE A 404 -3.07 -2.59 -9.15
C PHE A 404 -2.54 -1.21 -8.79
N ALA A 405 -2.88 -0.22 -9.60
CA ALA A 405 -2.49 1.18 -9.42
C ALA A 405 -3.75 2.04 -9.27
N PHE A 406 -3.75 2.99 -8.32
CA PHE A 406 -4.91 3.82 -7.97
C PHE A 406 -4.65 5.34 -8.12
N PRO A 407 -4.13 5.84 -9.27
CA PRO A 407 -3.69 7.22 -9.40
C PRO A 407 -4.82 8.23 -9.19
N LEU A 408 -6.00 7.99 -9.75
CA LEU A 408 -7.13 8.93 -9.66
C LEU A 408 -7.61 9.13 -8.22
N ARG A 409 -7.52 8.09 -7.39
CA ARG A 409 -7.84 8.19 -5.97
C ARG A 409 -6.85 9.11 -5.24
N ILE A 410 -5.56 8.97 -5.52
CA ILE A 410 -4.51 9.81 -4.91
C ILE A 410 -4.73 11.28 -5.25
N ILE A 411 -5.01 11.60 -6.52
CA ILE A 411 -5.30 12.96 -6.96
C ILE A 411 -6.52 13.52 -6.22
N ALA A 412 -7.60 12.75 -6.15
CA ALA A 412 -8.84 13.18 -5.51
C ALA A 412 -8.65 13.45 -4.01
N GLN A 413 -7.95 12.56 -3.30
CA GLN A 413 -7.60 12.74 -1.88
C GLN A 413 -6.73 13.98 -1.66
N ALA A 414 -5.71 14.17 -2.48
CA ALA A 414 -4.81 15.31 -2.38
C ALA A 414 -5.50 16.66 -2.65
N ARG A 415 -6.51 16.67 -3.53
CA ARG A 415 -7.35 17.86 -3.78
C ARG A 415 -8.23 18.21 -2.60
N ALA A 416 -8.77 17.21 -1.94
CA ALA A 416 -9.70 17.39 -0.83
C ALA A 416 -8.99 17.77 0.47
N LYS A 417 -7.79 17.22 0.71
CA LYS A 417 -7.03 17.44 1.93
C LYS A 417 -6.57 18.89 2.06
N PRO A 418 -6.82 19.56 3.21
CA PRO A 418 -6.29 20.89 3.45
C PRO A 418 -4.75 20.89 3.47
N GLN A 419 -4.17 22.06 3.29
CA GLN A 419 -2.72 22.22 3.39
C GLN A 419 -2.30 22.10 4.86
N MET A 420 -1.40 21.13 5.15
CA MET A 420 -0.99 20.85 6.54
C MET A 420 0.20 21.70 6.94
N ARG A 421 0.17 22.25 8.15
CA ARG A 421 1.22 23.12 8.72
C ARG A 421 2.59 22.44 8.72
N LEU A 422 2.66 21.16 9.06
CA LEU A 422 3.90 20.38 9.07
C LEU A 422 4.63 20.45 7.73
N THR A 423 3.91 20.29 6.61
CA THR A 423 4.51 20.39 5.27
C THR A 423 5.15 21.75 5.01
N TYR A 424 4.48 22.84 5.42
CA TYR A 424 4.95 24.20 5.24
C TYR A 424 6.08 24.59 6.23
N GLU A 425 6.21 23.87 7.32
CA GLU A 425 7.32 24.04 8.25
C GLU A 425 8.62 23.49 7.69
N PHE A 426 8.57 22.33 7.03
CA PHE A 426 9.77 21.66 6.50
C PHE A 426 10.13 22.08 5.07
N PHE A 427 9.15 22.26 4.20
CA PHE A 427 9.44 22.51 2.78
C PHE A 427 9.28 23.98 2.40
N PRO A 428 10.12 24.50 1.47
CA PRO A 428 9.96 25.83 0.90
C PRO A 428 8.59 25.97 0.20
N LYS A 429 7.92 27.12 0.36
CA LYS A 429 6.62 27.38 -0.26
C LYS A 429 6.62 27.15 -1.78
N ALA A 430 7.69 27.57 -2.47
CA ALA A 430 7.83 27.37 -3.91
C ALA A 430 7.90 25.88 -4.31
N PHE A 431 8.54 25.04 -3.49
CA PHE A 431 8.59 23.58 -3.71
C PHE A 431 7.20 22.97 -3.57
N ILE A 432 6.46 23.34 -2.52
CA ILE A 432 5.08 22.85 -2.30
C ILE A 432 4.16 23.30 -3.43
N ALA A 433 4.23 24.59 -3.81
CA ALA A 433 3.41 25.15 -4.89
C ALA A 433 3.63 24.43 -6.21
N ARG A 434 4.90 24.16 -6.58
CA ARG A 434 5.23 23.38 -7.79
C ARG A 434 4.68 21.96 -7.75
N GLY A 435 4.83 21.25 -6.61
CA GLY A 435 4.28 19.90 -6.46
C GLY A 435 2.75 19.87 -6.63
N ARG A 436 2.06 20.90 -6.16
CA ARG A 436 0.60 21.03 -6.32
C ARG A 436 0.23 21.38 -7.77
N GLU A 437 0.98 22.26 -8.42
CA GLU A 437 0.81 22.58 -9.86
C GLU A 437 0.95 21.31 -10.72
N ILE A 438 2.00 20.50 -10.48
CA ILE A 438 2.20 19.24 -11.19
C ILE A 438 1.00 18.30 -10.96
N LEU A 439 0.57 18.14 -9.72
CA LEU A 439 -0.50 17.20 -9.35
C LEU A 439 -1.89 17.64 -9.89
N PHE A 440 -2.19 18.93 -9.93
CA PHE A 440 -3.55 19.42 -10.19
C PHE A 440 -3.74 20.08 -11.56
N ASP A 441 -2.68 20.66 -12.11
CA ASP A 441 -2.74 21.45 -13.34
C ASP A 441 -1.96 20.78 -14.48
N ASN A 442 -1.06 19.83 -14.17
CA ASN A 442 -0.32 19.05 -15.15
C ASN A 442 -0.36 17.55 -14.81
N GLU A 443 -1.56 16.98 -14.81
CA GLU A 443 -1.80 15.57 -14.44
C GLU A 443 -0.97 14.60 -15.29
N HIS A 444 -0.67 14.90 -16.57
CA HIS A 444 0.16 14.05 -17.42
C HIS A 444 1.61 13.95 -16.90
N LEU A 445 2.17 15.06 -16.44
CA LEU A 445 3.50 15.05 -15.81
C LEU A 445 3.48 14.26 -14.50
N TRP A 446 2.43 14.45 -13.69
CA TRP A 446 2.25 13.72 -12.45
C TRP A 446 2.11 12.21 -12.69
N HIS A 447 1.33 11.78 -13.69
CA HIS A 447 1.23 10.36 -14.07
C HIS A 447 2.58 9.78 -14.48
N SER A 448 3.43 10.53 -15.19
CA SER A 448 4.78 10.06 -15.52
C SER A 448 5.65 9.85 -14.27
N VAL A 449 5.56 10.73 -13.28
CA VAL A 449 6.24 10.57 -11.98
C VAL A 449 5.67 9.37 -11.23
N TYR A 450 4.35 9.23 -11.19
CA TYR A 450 3.67 8.11 -10.56
C TYR A 450 4.07 6.77 -11.18
N ASP A 451 4.17 6.68 -12.51
CA ASP A 451 4.63 5.49 -13.21
C ASP A 451 6.04 5.08 -12.77
N ILE A 452 6.95 6.04 -12.64
CA ILE A 452 8.32 5.76 -12.21
C ILE A 452 8.37 5.36 -10.73
N SER A 453 7.72 6.14 -9.85
CA SER A 453 7.87 6.04 -8.41
C SER A 453 6.93 5.02 -7.77
N THR A 454 5.80 4.69 -8.42
CA THR A 454 4.80 3.78 -7.89
C THR A 454 4.70 2.52 -8.74
N ASN A 455 4.36 2.59 -10.03
CA ASN A 455 4.33 1.38 -10.86
C ASN A 455 5.73 0.75 -10.99
N GLY A 456 6.78 1.59 -11.10
CA GLY A 456 8.17 1.14 -11.07
C GLY A 456 8.58 0.48 -9.76
N HIS A 457 8.04 0.93 -8.63
CA HIS A 457 8.21 0.31 -7.32
C HIS A 457 7.56 -1.09 -7.29
N GLU A 458 6.32 -1.24 -7.74
CA GLU A 458 5.63 -2.53 -7.76
C GLU A 458 6.36 -3.57 -8.64
N PHE A 459 6.87 -3.16 -9.80
CA PHE A 459 7.77 -4.00 -10.58
C PHE A 459 9.11 -4.26 -9.88
N GLY A 460 9.60 -3.29 -9.12
CA GLY A 460 10.83 -3.38 -8.36
C GLY A 460 10.83 -4.50 -7.32
N HIS A 461 9.65 -4.84 -6.75
CA HIS A 461 9.48 -6.00 -5.86
C HIS A 461 9.85 -7.31 -6.56
N ILE A 462 9.61 -7.45 -7.87
CA ILE A 462 9.91 -8.65 -8.63
C ILE A 462 11.42 -8.82 -8.87
N LEU A 463 12.18 -7.70 -8.93
CA LEU A 463 13.59 -7.72 -9.32
C LEU A 463 14.48 -8.40 -8.27
N TRP A 464 15.44 -9.22 -8.74
CA TRP A 464 16.47 -9.88 -7.93
C TRP A 464 15.96 -10.95 -6.95
N ILE A 465 14.67 -11.24 -6.92
CA ILE A 465 14.08 -12.26 -6.07
C ILE A 465 13.89 -13.55 -6.88
N ASP A 466 14.34 -14.66 -6.33
CA ASP A 466 14.07 -16.01 -6.77
C ASP A 466 13.54 -16.86 -5.60
N GLU A 467 13.31 -18.14 -5.84
CA GLU A 467 12.70 -19.11 -4.93
C GLU A 467 13.32 -19.16 -3.52
N SER A 468 14.59 -18.79 -3.39
CA SER A 468 15.34 -18.92 -2.13
C SER A 468 15.82 -17.57 -1.58
N SER A 469 15.52 -16.47 -2.25
CA SER A 469 16.09 -15.17 -1.88
C SER A 469 15.64 -14.75 -0.48
N GLU A 470 14.36 -14.82 -0.19
CA GLU A 470 13.84 -14.44 1.14
C GLU A 470 14.36 -15.38 2.22
N GLU A 471 14.30 -16.71 2.02
CA GLU A 471 14.81 -17.69 2.98
C GLU A 471 16.25 -17.40 3.41
N VAL A 472 17.12 -17.23 2.43
CA VAL A 472 18.56 -17.10 2.71
C VAL A 472 18.90 -15.72 3.27
N MET A 473 18.22 -14.66 2.78
CA MET A 473 18.52 -13.28 3.16
C MET A 473 17.83 -12.83 4.44
N ASN A 474 16.84 -13.56 4.94
CA ASN A 474 16.05 -13.18 6.12
C ASN A 474 16.48 -13.86 7.43
N ALA A 475 17.68 -14.41 7.51
CA ALA A 475 18.16 -15.09 8.72
C ALA A 475 18.15 -14.17 9.97
N SER A 476 18.26 -12.86 9.78
CA SER A 476 18.19 -11.86 10.86
C SER A 476 16.79 -11.25 11.06
N GLY A 477 15.81 -11.54 10.20
CA GLY A 477 14.49 -10.89 10.19
C GLY A 477 14.48 -9.50 9.52
N GLU A 478 15.56 -9.11 8.83
CA GLU A 478 15.70 -7.74 8.28
C GLU A 478 15.42 -7.65 6.77
N PHE A 479 14.97 -8.72 6.11
CA PHE A 479 14.78 -8.77 4.67
C PHE A 479 13.82 -7.67 4.18
N LYS A 480 12.66 -7.54 4.78
CA LYS A 480 11.66 -6.53 4.41
C LYS A 480 12.18 -5.09 4.56
N ASN A 481 13.10 -4.84 5.49
CA ASN A 481 13.67 -3.52 5.74
C ASN A 481 14.63 -3.01 4.66
N ILE A 482 15.06 -3.87 3.71
CA ILE A 482 15.83 -3.47 2.53
C ILE A 482 15.01 -3.62 1.24
N GLU A 483 13.94 -4.38 1.29
CA GLU A 483 13.12 -4.76 0.15
C GLU A 483 12.36 -3.56 -0.42
N GLU A 484 11.78 -2.71 0.42
CA GLU A 484 11.09 -1.48 0.00
C GLU A 484 12.04 -0.50 -0.71
N PHE A 485 13.26 -0.31 -0.18
CA PHE A 485 14.26 0.51 -0.86
C PHE A 485 14.68 -0.11 -2.20
N LYS A 486 14.83 -1.45 -2.29
CA LYS A 486 15.13 -2.14 -3.55
C LYS A 486 14.02 -1.88 -4.58
N ALA A 487 12.77 -1.96 -4.14
CA ALA A 487 11.60 -1.75 -5.00
C ALA A 487 11.58 -0.31 -5.55
N THR A 488 11.58 0.69 -4.69
CA THR A 488 11.54 2.11 -5.11
C THR A 488 12.75 2.50 -5.95
N SER A 489 13.96 2.15 -5.50
CA SER A 489 15.18 2.47 -6.25
C SER A 489 15.27 1.70 -7.57
N GLY A 490 14.65 0.53 -7.68
CA GLY A 490 14.52 -0.24 -8.92
C GLY A 490 13.76 0.53 -10.00
N GLY A 491 12.63 1.13 -9.66
CA GLY A 491 11.86 1.99 -10.56
C GLY A 491 12.65 3.24 -10.99
N ILE A 492 13.31 3.90 -10.04
CA ILE A 492 14.16 5.06 -10.33
C ILE A 492 15.32 4.69 -11.29
N VAL A 493 16.02 3.60 -11.00
CA VAL A 493 17.16 3.15 -11.82
C VAL A 493 16.70 2.70 -13.20
N ALA A 494 15.53 2.06 -13.31
CA ALA A 494 14.95 1.73 -14.61
C ALA A 494 14.66 2.98 -15.45
N TYR A 495 14.11 4.04 -14.84
CA TYR A 495 13.96 5.34 -15.49
C TYR A 495 15.32 5.94 -15.90
N LEU A 496 16.30 5.94 -14.98
CA LEU A 496 17.63 6.48 -15.25
C LEU A 496 18.30 5.82 -16.43
N LEU A 497 18.23 4.48 -16.54
CA LEU A 497 18.86 3.72 -17.61
C LEU A 497 18.00 3.64 -18.89
N GLY A 498 16.67 3.84 -18.81
CA GLY A 498 15.76 3.65 -19.93
C GLY A 498 15.30 4.92 -20.62
N SER A 499 14.82 5.90 -19.86
CA SER A 499 14.08 7.05 -20.40
C SER A 499 14.57 8.41 -19.89
N SER A 500 15.59 8.45 -19.03
CA SER A 500 16.11 9.74 -18.55
C SER A 500 16.93 10.46 -19.62
N PRO A 501 17.07 11.79 -19.54
CA PRO A 501 17.92 12.56 -20.47
C PRO A 501 19.38 12.10 -20.53
N ILE A 502 19.85 11.41 -19.48
CA ILE A 502 21.24 10.91 -19.38
C ILE A 502 21.34 9.39 -19.57
N ALA A 503 20.25 8.72 -19.95
CA ALA A 503 20.21 7.26 -20.04
C ALA A 503 21.36 6.68 -20.85
N LYS A 504 21.62 7.23 -22.04
CA LYS A 504 22.70 6.76 -22.92
C LYS A 504 24.08 6.93 -22.28
N ILE A 505 24.33 8.06 -21.60
CA ILE A 505 25.60 8.32 -20.90
C ILE A 505 25.80 7.29 -19.80
N LEU A 506 24.76 7.01 -19.01
CA LEU A 506 24.81 6.02 -17.94
C LEU A 506 25.06 4.61 -18.45
N GLN A 507 24.37 4.22 -19.53
CA GLN A 507 24.58 2.92 -20.19
C GLN A 507 26.02 2.75 -20.67
N ASP A 508 26.58 3.76 -21.36
CA ASP A 508 27.93 3.71 -21.92
C ASP A 508 29.03 3.69 -20.83
N CYS A 509 28.72 4.25 -19.64
CA CYS A 509 29.63 4.25 -18.49
C CYS A 509 29.35 3.15 -17.46
N LEU A 510 28.38 2.26 -17.72
CA LEU A 510 27.91 1.28 -16.74
C LEU A 510 29.04 0.34 -16.26
N ASP A 511 30.00 -0.02 -17.13
CA ASP A 511 31.13 -0.88 -16.77
C ASP A 511 32.21 -0.15 -15.98
N ASP A 512 32.36 1.16 -16.17
CA ASP A 512 33.35 1.99 -15.48
C ASP A 512 32.75 3.36 -15.09
N MET A 513 32.00 3.34 -13.99
CA MET A 513 31.33 4.54 -13.44
C MET A 513 32.30 5.69 -13.04
N TYR A 514 33.60 5.42 -12.99
CA TYR A 514 34.61 6.48 -12.74
C TYR A 514 34.87 7.36 -13.97
N ARG A 515 34.50 6.89 -15.16
CA ARG A 515 34.61 7.67 -16.39
C ARG A 515 33.46 8.65 -16.62
N LEU A 516 32.45 8.60 -15.78
CA LEU A 516 31.26 9.41 -15.95
C LEU A 516 31.59 10.89 -15.68
N ASP A 517 31.29 11.75 -16.65
CA ASP A 517 31.44 13.20 -16.58
C ASP A 517 30.12 13.86 -16.17
N ILE A 518 30.08 14.41 -14.95
CA ILE A 518 28.90 15.11 -14.42
C ILE A 518 28.50 16.29 -15.32
N GLN A 519 29.46 17.02 -15.87
CA GLN A 519 29.17 18.16 -16.74
C GLN A 519 28.50 17.71 -18.06
N GLN A 520 28.91 16.58 -18.60
CA GLN A 520 28.24 15.98 -19.75
C GLN A 520 26.78 15.60 -19.43
N CYS A 521 26.53 15.06 -18.27
CA CYS A 521 25.16 14.75 -17.80
C CYS A 521 24.31 16.04 -17.68
N ILE A 522 24.84 17.09 -17.05
CA ILE A 522 24.17 18.39 -16.91
C ILE A 522 23.82 18.96 -18.30
N MET A 523 24.77 18.93 -19.24
CA MET A 523 24.56 19.42 -20.60
C MET A 523 23.48 18.59 -21.33
N ALA A 524 23.47 17.28 -21.16
CA ALA A 524 22.46 16.42 -21.78
C ALA A 524 21.05 16.73 -21.26
N ILE A 525 20.89 16.97 -19.96
CA ILE A 525 19.62 17.37 -19.35
C ILE A 525 19.19 18.75 -19.92
N GLN A 526 20.08 19.73 -19.96
CA GLN A 526 19.78 21.07 -20.46
C GLN A 526 19.41 21.08 -21.96
N GLN A 527 19.94 20.15 -22.73
CA GLN A 527 19.68 19.99 -24.17
C GLN A 527 18.44 19.13 -24.47
N SER A 528 17.93 18.42 -23.52
CA SER A 528 16.69 17.62 -23.68
C SER A 528 15.48 18.57 -23.83
N ASP A 529 14.38 18.06 -24.34
CA ASP A 529 13.15 18.85 -24.42
C ASP A 529 12.59 19.19 -23.02
N SER A 530 11.72 20.20 -23.00
CA SER A 530 11.17 20.76 -21.76
C SER A 530 10.47 19.72 -20.89
N ILE A 531 9.83 18.70 -21.50
CA ILE A 531 9.08 17.71 -20.73
C ILE A 531 10.01 16.72 -20.02
N HIS A 532 11.07 16.27 -20.68
CA HIS A 532 12.05 15.38 -20.05
C HIS A 532 12.80 16.10 -18.91
N GLN A 533 13.05 17.41 -19.05
CA GLN A 533 13.60 18.21 -17.95
C GLN A 533 12.63 18.30 -16.76
N GLN A 534 11.35 18.49 -17.02
CA GLN A 534 10.32 18.57 -15.98
C GLN A 534 10.13 17.22 -15.28
N ILE A 535 10.11 16.11 -16.02
CA ILE A 535 10.04 14.75 -15.44
C ILE A 535 11.26 14.49 -14.56
N TRP A 536 12.46 14.82 -15.06
CA TRP A 536 13.72 14.69 -14.30
C TRP A 536 13.65 15.38 -12.95
N GLU A 537 13.26 16.65 -12.93
CA GLU A 537 13.15 17.39 -11.68
C GLU A 537 12.03 16.84 -10.76
N ALA A 538 10.87 16.53 -11.34
CA ALA A 538 9.71 16.10 -10.59
C ALA A 538 9.88 14.74 -9.92
N VAL A 539 10.61 13.80 -10.54
CA VAL A 539 10.92 12.49 -9.95
C VAL A 539 11.73 12.65 -8.66
N PHE A 540 12.77 13.49 -8.67
CA PHE A 540 13.59 13.70 -7.47
C PHE A 540 12.90 14.58 -6.43
N ASP A 541 12.09 15.58 -6.85
CA ASP A 541 11.24 16.35 -5.95
C ASP A 541 10.26 15.42 -5.20
N ASP A 542 9.65 14.46 -5.89
CA ASP A 542 8.74 13.45 -5.31
C ASP A 542 9.50 12.52 -4.34
N CYS A 543 10.67 12.01 -4.73
CA CYS A 543 11.51 11.19 -3.86
C CYS A 543 11.85 11.90 -2.54
N ILE A 544 12.24 13.17 -2.60
CA ILE A 544 12.55 13.97 -1.40
C ILE A 544 11.32 14.13 -0.51
N LYS A 545 10.19 14.49 -1.10
CA LYS A 545 8.94 14.67 -0.35
C LYS A 545 8.51 13.37 0.33
N ARG A 546 8.55 12.24 -0.39
CA ARG A 546 8.22 10.90 0.14
C ARG A 546 9.17 10.50 1.27
N ALA A 547 10.48 10.56 1.06
CA ALA A 547 11.47 10.15 2.06
C ALA A 547 11.33 10.92 3.38
N VAL A 548 11.08 12.22 3.33
CA VAL A 548 10.82 13.03 4.53
C VAL A 548 9.49 12.63 5.19
N GLY A 549 8.45 12.38 4.40
CA GLY A 549 7.14 11.97 4.91
C GLY A 549 7.16 10.63 5.65
N LEU A 550 7.98 9.68 5.19
CA LEU A 550 8.15 8.36 5.83
C LEU A 550 8.69 8.46 7.26
N MET A 551 9.31 9.56 7.63
CA MET A 551 9.84 9.77 9.00
C MET A 551 8.74 9.93 10.05
N ALA A 552 7.49 10.14 9.66
CA ALA A 552 6.34 10.09 10.56
C ALA A 552 6.11 8.69 11.17
N TRP A 553 6.58 7.62 10.50
CA TRP A 553 6.32 6.22 10.89
C TRP A 553 7.38 5.61 11.82
N ARG A 554 8.17 6.44 12.45
CA ARG A 554 9.29 6.06 13.31
C ARG A 554 8.94 5.00 14.37
N GLU A 555 7.78 5.10 14.99
CA GLU A 555 7.37 4.23 16.10
C GLU A 555 6.51 3.04 15.65
N SER A 556 6.13 2.97 14.37
CA SER A 556 5.28 1.89 13.87
C SER A 556 6.12 0.69 13.45
N LEU A 557 5.85 -0.46 14.10
CA LEU A 557 6.52 -1.72 13.75
C LEU A 557 6.04 -2.27 12.39
N GLU A 558 4.76 -2.06 12.06
CA GLU A 558 4.12 -2.56 10.85
C GLU A 558 4.71 -1.94 9.57
N VAL A 559 4.99 -0.65 9.61
CA VAL A 559 5.52 0.11 8.48
C VAL A 559 7.02 0.42 8.62
N ARG A 560 7.72 -0.29 9.50
CA ARG A 560 9.17 -0.17 9.68
C ARG A 560 9.96 -0.34 8.38
N PRO A 561 9.62 -1.24 7.45
CA PRO A 561 10.30 -1.33 6.16
C PRO A 561 10.33 -0.01 5.40
N TYR A 562 9.22 0.72 5.34
CA TYR A 562 9.13 2.05 4.71
C TYR A 562 9.92 3.11 5.48
N TYR A 563 9.95 3.03 6.81
CA TYR A 563 10.78 3.91 7.62
C TYR A 563 12.28 3.72 7.34
N CYS A 564 12.74 2.46 7.24
CA CYS A 564 14.11 2.12 6.84
C CYS A 564 14.43 2.58 5.42
N GLU A 565 13.51 2.37 4.47
CA GLU A 565 13.59 2.91 3.11
C GLU A 565 13.84 4.42 3.13
N GLY A 566 13.03 5.17 3.87
CA GLY A 566 13.17 6.62 3.98
C GLY A 566 14.51 7.06 4.53
N ILE A 567 15.06 6.35 5.54
CA ILE A 567 16.40 6.62 6.07
C ILE A 567 17.49 6.44 5.00
N ILE A 568 17.38 5.38 4.19
CA ILE A 568 18.34 5.10 3.12
C ILE A 568 18.27 6.21 2.06
N HIS A 569 17.08 6.61 1.65
CA HIS A 569 16.87 7.72 0.71
C HIS A 569 17.48 9.04 1.24
N LEU A 570 17.17 9.39 2.48
CA LEU A 570 17.72 10.61 3.11
C LEU A 570 19.25 10.61 3.14
N ARG A 571 19.86 9.46 3.39
CA ARG A 571 21.31 9.32 3.31
C ARG A 571 21.86 9.78 1.97
N GLY A 572 21.27 9.28 0.88
CA GLY A 572 21.67 9.66 -0.48
C GLY A 572 21.42 11.13 -0.81
N MET A 573 20.33 11.69 -0.35
CA MET A 573 19.97 13.09 -0.56
C MET A 573 20.94 14.05 0.15
N PHE A 574 21.42 13.72 1.37
CA PHE A 574 22.43 14.50 2.05
C PHE A 574 23.82 14.30 1.46
N GLU A 575 24.23 13.07 1.14
CA GLU A 575 25.56 12.78 0.58
C GLU A 575 25.76 13.37 -0.81
N SER A 576 24.70 13.42 -1.63
CA SER A 576 24.75 14.06 -2.95
C SER A 576 24.70 15.58 -2.88
N GLY A 577 24.32 16.16 -1.75
CA GLY A 577 24.06 17.59 -1.61
C GLY A 577 22.72 18.06 -2.16
N ALA A 578 21.84 17.14 -2.65
CA ALA A 578 20.50 17.47 -3.12
C ALA A 578 19.58 18.02 -2.01
N LEU A 579 19.86 17.63 -0.77
CA LEU A 579 19.14 18.09 0.43
C LEU A 579 20.13 18.64 1.44
N SER A 580 19.79 19.77 2.06
CA SER A 580 20.52 20.31 3.20
C SER A 580 19.56 21.08 4.13
N PHE A 581 20.01 21.39 5.34
CA PHE A 581 19.33 22.29 6.26
C PHE A 581 20.35 23.12 7.05
N ASP A 582 19.95 24.29 7.50
CA ASP A 582 20.77 25.20 8.27
C ASP A 582 20.57 24.93 9.78
N GLU A 583 21.54 24.25 10.40
CA GLU A 583 21.51 23.90 11.82
C GLU A 583 21.47 25.15 12.74
N SER A 584 21.91 26.32 12.27
CA SER A 584 21.90 27.56 13.04
C SER A 584 20.54 28.24 13.12
N LYS A 585 19.59 27.84 12.29
CA LYS A 585 18.26 28.46 12.14
C LYS A 585 17.12 27.53 12.55
N ASP A 586 17.28 26.77 13.58
CA ASP A 586 16.21 25.99 14.23
C ASP A 586 15.54 24.97 13.31
N PHE A 587 16.30 24.34 12.41
CA PHE A 587 15.87 23.29 11.44
C PHE A 587 14.64 23.65 10.59
N SER A 588 14.21 24.90 10.60
CA SER A 588 12.87 25.30 10.18
C SER A 588 12.59 25.14 8.69
N LYS A 589 13.60 24.91 7.83
CA LYS A 589 13.35 24.59 6.41
C LYS A 589 14.47 23.81 5.78
N LEU A 590 14.09 22.79 5.06
CA LEU A 590 14.96 22.08 4.14
C LEU A 590 15.34 22.97 2.95
N SER A 591 16.59 22.88 2.53
CA SER A 591 17.05 23.45 1.27
C SER A 591 17.19 22.35 0.23
N ILE A 592 16.51 22.50 -0.91
CA ILE A 592 16.49 21.52 -1.99
C ILE A 592 17.28 22.09 -3.17
N HIS A 593 18.33 21.35 -3.55
CA HIS A 593 19.31 21.78 -4.55
C HIS A 593 19.21 20.93 -5.81
N ARG A 594 18.32 21.32 -6.75
CA ARG A 594 18.11 20.59 -8.01
C ARG A 594 19.36 20.49 -8.88
N THR A 595 20.32 21.40 -8.69
CA THR A 595 21.63 21.35 -9.36
C THR A 595 22.46 20.10 -8.99
N HIS A 596 22.11 19.42 -7.89
CA HIS A 596 22.73 18.18 -7.43
C HIS A 596 21.91 16.92 -7.74
N TYR A 597 20.90 17.02 -8.62
CA TYR A 597 20.10 15.83 -8.99
C TYR A 597 20.88 14.84 -9.86
N VAL A 598 21.93 15.27 -10.55
CA VAL A 598 22.85 14.35 -11.24
C VAL A 598 23.62 13.50 -10.24
N GLU A 599 24.19 14.14 -9.21
CA GLU A 599 24.89 13.44 -8.13
C GLU A 599 23.98 12.49 -7.37
N LEU A 600 22.73 12.88 -7.12
CA LEU A 600 21.70 12.02 -6.51
C LEU A 600 21.36 10.84 -7.39
N ALA A 601 21.16 11.04 -8.69
CA ALA A 601 20.92 9.96 -9.67
C ALA A 601 22.08 8.95 -9.67
N LEU A 602 23.33 9.42 -9.64
CA LEU A 602 24.50 8.57 -9.58
C LEU A 602 24.61 7.81 -8.25
N TRP A 603 24.20 8.45 -7.15
CA TRP A 603 24.11 7.79 -5.85
C TRP A 603 23.11 6.63 -5.91
N TYR A 604 21.90 6.87 -6.46
CA TYR A 604 20.89 5.81 -6.63
C TYR A 604 21.43 4.65 -7.48
N LEU A 605 22.03 4.95 -8.64
CA LEU A 605 22.53 3.89 -9.52
C LEU A 605 23.64 3.06 -8.84
N ARG A 606 24.60 3.70 -8.15
CA ARG A 606 25.67 2.98 -7.44
C ARG A 606 25.15 2.17 -6.26
N THR A 607 24.26 2.75 -5.45
CA THR A 607 23.68 2.08 -4.28
C THR A 607 22.81 0.90 -4.71
N TYR A 608 22.05 1.04 -5.81
CA TYR A 608 21.24 -0.03 -6.35
C TYR A 608 22.09 -1.17 -6.93
N ILE A 609 23.16 -0.89 -7.66
CA ILE A 609 24.10 -1.90 -8.14
C ILE A 609 24.73 -2.67 -6.97
N ASP A 610 25.08 -2.00 -5.91
CA ASP A 610 25.61 -2.60 -4.70
C ASP A 610 24.56 -3.48 -3.99
N LEU A 611 23.31 -3.00 -3.88
CA LEU A 611 22.20 -3.78 -3.34
C LEU A 611 21.89 -5.00 -4.22
N ALA A 612 21.82 -4.83 -5.55
CA ALA A 612 21.63 -5.93 -6.49
C ALA A 612 22.74 -6.99 -6.39
N THR A 613 23.98 -6.55 -6.12
CA THR A 613 25.10 -7.46 -5.83
C THR A 613 24.87 -8.25 -4.56
N HIS A 614 24.34 -7.61 -3.53
CA HIS A 614 23.98 -8.24 -2.25
C HIS A 614 22.89 -9.31 -2.43
N TYR A 615 21.84 -9.01 -3.22
CA TYR A 615 20.80 -9.97 -3.61
C TYR A 615 21.34 -11.11 -4.44
N ARG A 616 22.20 -10.84 -5.44
CA ARG A 616 22.88 -11.89 -6.22
C ARG A 616 23.64 -12.88 -5.34
N ASP A 617 24.34 -12.35 -4.34
CA ASP A 617 25.15 -13.14 -3.41
C ASP A 617 24.32 -13.77 -2.30
N LYS A 618 23.03 -13.44 -2.21
CA LYS A 618 22.08 -13.89 -1.16
C LYS A 618 22.64 -13.79 0.26
N LYS A 619 23.24 -12.65 0.58
CA LYS A 619 23.75 -12.36 1.91
C LYS A 619 22.62 -11.91 2.83
N ASP A 620 22.74 -12.17 4.13
CA ASP A 620 21.77 -11.68 5.11
C ASP A 620 21.53 -10.17 4.98
N ALA A 621 20.27 -9.76 4.95
CA ALA A 621 19.85 -8.39 4.70
C ALA A 621 20.41 -7.39 5.72
N LYS A 622 20.57 -7.81 6.97
CA LYS A 622 21.14 -7.01 8.05
C LYS A 622 22.53 -6.46 7.69
N LEU A 623 23.37 -7.27 7.01
CA LEU A 623 24.72 -6.86 6.62
C LEU A 623 24.75 -5.66 5.68
N TRP A 624 23.70 -5.49 4.90
CA TRP A 624 23.55 -4.34 4.01
C TRP A 624 22.88 -3.16 4.72
N LEU A 625 21.81 -3.43 5.48
CA LEU A 625 21.03 -2.41 6.20
C LEU A 625 21.87 -1.65 7.25
N GLU A 626 22.74 -2.36 7.98
CA GLU A 626 23.60 -1.79 9.03
C GLU A 626 24.60 -0.74 8.53
N ARG A 627 24.68 -0.50 7.24
CA ARG A 627 25.42 0.62 6.66
C ARG A 627 24.67 1.94 6.76
N PHE A 628 23.37 1.91 6.96
CA PHE A 628 22.45 3.06 6.99
C PHE A 628 21.79 3.25 8.35
N CYS A 629 21.29 2.18 8.91
CA CYS A 629 20.64 2.17 10.20
C CYS A 629 20.76 0.80 10.89
N ILE A 630 20.59 0.78 12.21
CA ILE A 630 20.65 -0.43 13.04
C ILE A 630 19.33 -0.57 13.78
N ASN A 631 18.67 -1.69 13.59
CA ASN A 631 17.46 -2.05 14.35
C ASN A 631 17.87 -2.52 15.75
N GLN A 632 17.42 -1.82 16.80
CA GLN A 632 17.73 -2.08 18.20
C GLN A 632 16.54 -2.72 18.93
N GLN A 633 15.81 -3.59 18.29
CA GLN A 633 14.65 -4.34 18.80
C GLN A 633 13.69 -3.52 19.71
N SER A 634 14.08 -3.27 20.97
CA SER A 634 13.27 -2.55 21.97
C SER A 634 13.48 -1.03 22.00
N GLN A 635 14.47 -0.50 21.28
CA GLN A 635 14.83 0.93 21.31
C GLN A 635 14.58 1.64 19.96
N GLY A 636 13.93 0.96 19.01
CA GLY A 636 13.68 1.50 17.68
C GLY A 636 14.87 1.39 16.72
N VAL A 637 14.93 2.25 15.71
CA VAL A 637 15.95 2.21 14.66
C VAL A 637 16.97 3.35 14.87
N GLN A 638 18.23 3.00 15.07
CA GLN A 638 19.33 3.96 15.15
C GLN A 638 19.77 4.38 13.74
N VAL A 639 19.65 5.66 13.42
CA VAL A 639 20.08 6.25 12.13
C VAL A 639 21.57 6.59 12.19
N LEU A 640 22.38 6.09 11.25
CA LEU A 640 23.84 6.26 11.30
C LEU A 640 24.34 7.57 10.69
N CYS A 641 23.64 8.11 9.69
CA CYS A 641 23.98 9.43 9.14
C CYS A 641 23.54 10.53 10.12
N GLN A 642 24.47 11.34 10.60
CA GLN A 642 24.20 12.39 11.58
C GLN A 642 23.16 13.42 11.08
N GLN A 643 23.24 13.82 9.81
CA GLN A 643 22.28 14.78 9.23
C GLN A 643 20.89 14.16 9.14
N SER A 644 20.79 12.91 8.65
CA SER A 644 19.52 12.18 8.60
C SER A 644 18.95 11.99 10.00
N ALA A 645 19.76 11.60 10.99
CA ALA A 645 19.34 11.42 12.38
C ALA A 645 18.72 12.69 12.96
N LYS A 646 19.38 13.85 12.78
CA LYS A 646 18.84 15.13 13.25
C LYS A 646 17.52 15.49 12.57
N LEU A 647 17.42 15.30 11.26
CA LEU A 647 16.16 15.55 10.53
C LEU A 647 15.04 14.64 11.04
N VAL A 648 15.32 13.34 11.19
CA VAL A 648 14.35 12.35 11.68
C VAL A 648 13.82 12.74 13.05
N GLU A 649 14.70 13.02 14.01
CA GLU A 649 14.32 13.45 15.37
C GLU A 649 13.45 14.71 15.34
N HIS A 650 13.85 15.71 14.59
CA HIS A 650 13.13 16.96 14.49
C HIS A 650 11.79 16.79 13.80
N TYR A 651 11.75 16.07 12.66
CA TYR A 651 10.52 15.85 11.92
C TYR A 651 9.49 15.09 12.75
N PHE A 652 9.91 14.01 13.42
CA PHE A 652 8.99 13.20 14.24
C PHE A 652 8.45 14.03 15.43
N ALA A 653 9.30 14.77 16.13
CA ALA A 653 8.85 15.65 17.21
C ALA A 653 7.81 16.68 16.72
N ARG A 654 8.02 17.25 15.53
CA ARG A 654 7.05 18.19 14.93
C ARG A 654 5.80 17.48 14.44
N TYR A 655 5.90 16.28 13.87
CA TYR A 655 4.77 15.46 13.47
C TYR A 655 3.82 15.20 14.65
N VAL A 656 4.36 14.80 15.80
CA VAL A 656 3.57 14.60 17.03
C VAL A 656 2.94 15.91 17.52
N ALA A 657 3.67 17.03 17.44
CA ALA A 657 3.22 18.31 17.98
C ALA A 657 2.18 19.04 17.11
N ILE A 658 2.36 19.02 15.78
CA ILE A 658 1.56 19.83 14.83
C ILE A 658 1.08 19.05 13.60
N GLY A 659 1.18 17.73 13.59
CA GLY A 659 0.81 16.89 12.44
C GLY A 659 -0.64 17.05 11.99
N GLN A 660 -1.52 17.45 12.90
CA GLN A 660 -2.94 17.66 12.66
C GLN A 660 -3.31 19.14 12.40
N GLU A 661 -2.34 20.06 12.47
CA GLU A 661 -2.61 21.48 12.27
C GLU A 661 -2.68 21.83 10.77
N ILE A 662 -3.71 22.59 10.41
CA ILE A 662 -3.88 23.11 9.06
C ILE A 662 -3.00 24.37 8.91
N TYR A 663 -2.41 24.51 7.72
CA TYR A 663 -1.68 25.72 7.35
C TYR A 663 -2.66 26.82 6.96
N GLU A 664 -2.50 28.00 7.56
CA GLU A 664 -3.29 29.20 7.27
C GLU A 664 -2.76 30.00 6.07
#